data_294dddb609ce9c763db86c53795b31b9
#
_entry.id   294dddb609ce9c763db86c53795b31b9
#
_cell.length_a   1.000
_cell.length_b   1.000
_cell.length_c   1.000
_cell.angle_alpha   90.00
_cell.angle_beta   90.00
_cell.angle_gamma   90.00
#
_symmetry.space_group_name_H-M   'P 1'
#
loop_
_entity.id
_entity.type
_entity.pdbx_description
1 polymer ?
#
loop_
_entity_poly.entity_id
_entity_poly.type
_entity_poly.pdbx_seq_one_letter_code
_entity_poly.pdbx_strand_id
1 'polypeptide(L)'
;MIERDERFTLAERYVEETEVSVFLTGKAGTGKTTFLKEIVRQTSKRFAVVAPTGVAAINAGGVTIHSFFQLPLCPYLPDVKELVTEYQMPERMRSLRKERVKILRTLDLLIIDEISMVRADILDAIDDILKRYRRNDRPFGGVQLLMIGDIQQLPPVVRESERPFMEQVYSSPFFFNSKVLQRLPYVTIQLEKVHRQSDRIFLDILNEVRSGRPSEWALSELNKRLDPGFVPPENERWIRLTTHNAQADSVNEAKMNALKTDEATFEAQVEGIFPENAYPAETQLRLRVGAQVMFVRNDTSGEARYYNGKIATVEKVKPQLIVKDESGDRIEVTTEKWENIRYGLNEETGEIEGIVDGTFEQVPLRPAWAVTIHKSQGLTFDHVIIDAGAAFSFGQVYVALSRCRTLEGIVLTTPITRRCTFTSEEVTAFESSREPADEVRLKLPAMSNEYFTSTLCDAFDLQRLRYLYNRVNRIYQVNLSNLYPDQACRFNTVGAGISEPVGETAPQQDSGKDNQKTFAGIRSLSDTAQKFQKQIRYIAASIHSGAPDDFPLLRERVTKACEYFRKELKPLASFAAPLTLIEIDDKEVKKAFKAAAEEFLSELRFRLTLYETILSEGFSTKSYHKLKTDNELSDERSLKALVRSLISPQVKSSASETSPRQVQRPEGTARQDKRPCADGETVEPSATTQTQKPADGQSQESDTYTGSTHPELVQALIDWRREKYQKDNVPAYIILHQKTLLAIADLAPTTKEELLTVKGFGKSKCDKYGDEILEVVQKGLKKI
;
A
#
# COMPACT_ATOMS: atom_id res chain seq x y z
N MET A 1 -6.12 13.36 29.37
CA MET A 1 -6.81 13.78 28.14
C MET A 1 -6.04 14.96 27.57
N ILE A 2 -5.60 14.89 26.31
CA ILE A 2 -4.97 16.03 25.65
C ILE A 2 -6.08 17.02 25.35
N GLU A 3 -5.89 18.27 25.74
CA GLU A 3 -6.79 19.36 25.41
C GLU A 3 -6.82 19.49 23.89
N ARG A 4 -7.95 19.12 23.26
CA ARG A 4 -8.15 19.23 21.82
C ARG A 4 -8.20 20.70 21.44
N ASP A 5 -7.18 21.15 20.77
CA ASP A 5 -7.09 22.48 20.21
C ASP A 5 -7.96 22.56 18.94
N GLU A 6 -8.38 23.75 18.59
CA GLU A 6 -9.24 24.03 17.43
C GLU A 6 -8.59 23.51 16.12
N ARG A 7 -7.29 23.59 15.99
CA ARG A 7 -6.52 23.11 14.83
C ARG A 7 -6.45 21.59 14.73
N PHE A 8 -6.40 20.93 15.87
CA PHE A 8 -6.50 19.47 15.94
C PHE A 8 -7.86 19.00 15.41
N THR A 9 -8.93 19.62 15.87
CA THR A 9 -10.30 19.32 15.42
C THR A 9 -10.49 19.66 13.93
N LEU A 10 -9.90 20.77 13.46
CA LEU A 10 -9.94 21.14 12.04
C LEU A 10 -9.28 20.07 11.16
N ALA A 11 -8.10 19.58 11.56
CA ALA A 11 -7.38 18.54 10.82
C ALA A 11 -8.17 17.21 10.81
N GLU A 12 -8.78 16.83 11.94
CA GLU A 12 -9.64 15.66 12.06
C GLU A 12 -10.81 15.74 11.07
N ARG A 13 -11.50 16.88 11.04
CA ARG A 13 -12.62 17.11 10.13
C ARG A 13 -12.20 17.06 8.66
N TYR A 14 -11.06 17.64 8.29
CA TYR A 14 -10.54 17.53 6.92
C TYR A 14 -10.27 16.08 6.51
N VAL A 15 -9.71 15.27 7.40
CA VAL A 15 -9.46 13.86 7.14
C VAL A 15 -10.76 13.08 6.99
N GLU A 16 -11.76 13.30 7.85
CA GLU A 16 -12.99 12.51 7.87
C GLU A 16 -14.05 12.99 6.88
N GLU A 17 -14.21 14.31 6.75
CA GLU A 17 -15.33 14.92 6.02
C GLU A 17 -14.98 15.33 4.59
N THR A 18 -13.72 15.14 4.14
CA THR A 18 -13.29 15.54 2.78
C THR A 18 -12.42 14.49 2.11
N GLU A 19 -12.20 14.62 0.80
CA GLU A 19 -11.15 13.86 0.05
C GLU A 19 -9.87 14.68 -0.13
N VAL A 20 -9.81 15.90 0.43
CA VAL A 20 -8.65 16.79 0.30
C VAL A 20 -7.50 16.27 1.15
N SER A 21 -6.33 16.15 0.55
CA SER A 21 -5.12 15.74 1.26
C SER A 21 -4.70 16.78 2.28
N VAL A 22 -4.13 16.32 3.40
CA VAL A 22 -3.74 17.18 4.53
C VAL A 22 -2.24 17.06 4.78
N PHE A 23 -1.55 18.18 4.87
CA PHE A 23 -0.23 18.26 5.46
C PHE A 23 -0.36 18.80 6.88
N LEU A 24 -0.24 17.90 7.86
CA LEU A 24 -0.24 18.22 9.29
C LEU A 24 1.20 18.50 9.73
N THR A 25 1.50 19.73 10.05
CA THR A 25 2.82 20.16 10.51
C THR A 25 2.74 20.74 11.91
N GLY A 26 3.92 21.04 12.47
CA GLY A 26 4.04 21.66 13.78
C GLY A 26 5.40 21.41 14.38
N LYS A 27 5.79 22.24 15.32
CA LYS A 27 7.07 22.16 16.03
C LYS A 27 7.24 20.83 16.74
N ALA A 28 8.46 20.53 17.18
CA ALA A 28 8.70 19.39 18.05
C ALA A 28 7.81 19.49 19.31
N GLY A 29 7.15 18.38 19.69
CA GLY A 29 6.31 18.35 20.90
C GLY A 29 4.91 18.93 20.77
N THR A 30 4.40 19.24 19.56
CA THR A 30 3.03 19.78 19.36
C THR A 30 1.93 18.70 19.25
N GLY A 31 2.24 17.44 19.50
CA GLY A 31 1.22 16.39 19.55
C GLY A 31 0.93 15.70 18.20
N LYS A 32 1.77 15.85 17.17
CA LYS A 32 1.60 15.17 15.86
C LYS A 32 1.39 13.65 15.98
N THR A 33 2.22 12.98 16.75
CA THR A 33 2.11 11.52 16.98
C THR A 33 0.82 11.15 17.72
N THR A 34 0.34 12.04 18.59
CA THR A 34 -0.95 11.85 19.27
C THR A 34 -2.11 11.98 18.31
N PHE A 35 -2.05 12.96 17.41
CA PHE A 35 -3.02 13.11 16.34
C PHE A 35 -3.06 11.85 15.46
N LEU A 36 -1.90 11.34 15.04
CA LEU A 36 -1.80 10.09 14.29
C LEU A 36 -2.55 8.94 14.98
N LYS A 37 -2.25 8.71 16.27
CA LYS A 37 -2.87 7.63 17.06
C LYS A 37 -4.38 7.80 17.19
N GLU A 38 -4.85 9.04 17.34
CA GLU A 38 -6.27 9.34 17.45
C GLU A 38 -6.99 9.10 16.11
N ILE A 39 -6.44 9.56 14.99
CA ILE A 39 -7.00 9.29 13.65
C ILE A 39 -7.05 7.79 13.38
N VAL A 40 -5.97 7.05 13.61
CA VAL A 40 -5.93 5.60 13.42
C VAL A 40 -7.02 4.88 14.23
N ARG A 41 -7.36 5.38 15.43
CA ARG A 41 -8.37 4.79 16.30
C ARG A 41 -9.81 5.13 15.87
N GLN A 42 -10.04 6.31 15.26
CA GLN A 42 -11.39 6.84 15.05
C GLN A 42 -11.84 6.85 13.60
N THR A 43 -10.89 6.86 12.66
CA THR A 43 -11.23 6.99 11.24
C THR A 43 -12.11 5.85 10.76
N SER A 44 -13.08 6.22 9.95
CA SER A 44 -13.92 5.26 9.23
C SER A 44 -13.36 4.90 7.85
N LYS A 45 -12.30 5.59 7.42
CA LYS A 45 -11.62 5.35 6.15
C LYS A 45 -10.68 4.15 6.28
N ARG A 46 -10.52 3.40 5.21
CA ARG A 46 -9.50 2.36 5.14
C ARG A 46 -8.16 2.99 4.95
N PHE A 47 -7.30 2.77 5.88
CA PHE A 47 -6.02 3.43 5.92
C PHE A 47 -4.85 2.46 5.93
N ALA A 48 -3.69 2.99 5.56
CA ALA A 48 -2.40 2.39 5.83
C ALA A 48 -1.48 3.46 6.41
N VAL A 49 -0.70 3.11 7.42
CA VAL A 49 0.31 3.98 8.02
C VAL A 49 1.68 3.58 7.49
N VAL A 50 2.39 4.53 6.93
CA VAL A 50 3.74 4.30 6.41
C VAL A 50 4.71 5.38 6.90
N ALA A 51 6.00 5.04 6.97
CA ALA A 51 7.05 5.98 7.34
C ALA A 51 8.34 5.72 6.55
N PRO A 52 9.26 6.69 6.43
CA PRO A 52 10.49 6.54 5.66
C PRO A 52 11.50 5.56 6.28
N THR A 53 11.50 5.40 7.60
CA THR A 53 12.46 4.55 8.33
C THR A 53 11.75 3.49 9.15
N GLY A 54 12.46 2.37 9.44
CA GLY A 54 11.92 1.29 10.28
C GLY A 54 11.53 1.77 11.69
N VAL A 55 12.36 2.60 12.31
CA VAL A 55 12.09 3.14 13.66
C VAL A 55 10.85 4.04 13.65
N ALA A 56 10.72 4.93 12.67
CA ALA A 56 9.53 5.78 12.53
C ALA A 56 8.27 4.94 12.26
N ALA A 57 8.38 3.92 11.41
CA ALA A 57 7.27 3.01 11.11
C ALA A 57 6.77 2.26 12.37
N ILE A 58 7.67 1.71 13.17
CA ILE A 58 7.32 1.04 14.44
C ILE A 58 6.64 2.02 15.40
N ASN A 59 7.19 3.23 15.55
CA ASN A 59 6.62 4.27 16.43
C ASN A 59 5.22 4.73 15.98
N ALA A 60 5.00 4.77 14.68
CA ALA A 60 3.72 5.13 14.07
C ALA A 60 2.71 3.97 14.08
N GLY A 61 3.12 2.76 14.41
CA GLY A 61 2.27 1.55 14.32
C GLY A 61 2.00 1.13 12.88
N GLY A 62 2.96 1.36 11.98
CA GLY A 62 2.84 1.08 10.57
C GLY A 62 4.04 0.34 9.99
N VAL A 63 4.25 0.47 8.69
CA VAL A 63 5.33 -0.18 7.94
C VAL A 63 6.15 0.84 7.16
N THR A 64 7.35 0.44 6.68
CA THR A 64 8.12 1.37 5.84
C THR A 64 7.48 1.55 4.46
N ILE A 65 7.61 2.75 3.87
CA ILE A 65 7.13 3.06 2.52
C ILE A 65 7.65 2.02 1.51
N HIS A 66 8.94 1.71 1.56
CA HIS A 66 9.57 0.75 0.66
C HIS A 66 8.97 -0.66 0.81
N SER A 67 8.67 -1.11 2.02
CA SER A 67 8.03 -2.41 2.26
C SER A 67 6.58 -2.42 1.77
N PHE A 68 5.81 -1.37 2.04
CA PHE A 68 4.38 -1.30 1.68
C PHE A 68 4.19 -1.29 0.17
N PHE A 69 4.93 -0.43 -0.54
CA PHE A 69 4.82 -0.28 -2.00
C PHE A 69 5.79 -1.18 -2.77
N GLN A 70 6.65 -1.94 -2.09
CA GLN A 70 7.73 -2.76 -2.68
C GLN A 70 8.66 -1.95 -3.58
N LEU A 71 9.01 -0.74 -3.14
CA LEU A 71 9.91 0.15 -3.87
C LEU A 71 11.36 -0.35 -3.79
N PRO A 72 12.14 -0.24 -4.86
CA PRO A 72 13.58 -0.49 -4.81
C PRO A 72 14.29 0.58 -3.99
N LEU A 73 15.49 0.27 -3.54
CA LEU A 73 16.37 1.23 -2.85
C LEU A 73 17.19 2.07 -3.85
N CYS A 74 16.56 2.49 -4.93
CA CYS A 74 17.16 3.36 -5.96
C CYS A 74 16.22 4.52 -6.29
N PRO A 75 16.71 5.63 -6.88
CA PRO A 75 15.88 6.75 -7.29
C PRO A 75 14.81 6.34 -8.31
N TYR A 76 13.62 6.92 -8.18
CA TYR A 76 12.56 6.81 -9.15
C TYR A 76 12.58 8.01 -10.11
N LEU A 77 12.74 7.76 -11.42
CA LEU A 77 12.87 8.80 -12.44
C LEU A 77 11.82 8.60 -13.54
N PRO A 78 10.64 9.20 -13.42
CA PRO A 78 9.48 8.87 -14.25
C PRO A 78 9.63 9.19 -15.74
N ASP A 79 10.43 10.21 -16.11
CA ASP A 79 10.48 10.75 -17.49
C ASP A 79 11.78 10.48 -18.22
N VAL A 80 12.74 9.78 -17.62
CA VAL A 80 14.08 9.58 -18.20
C VAL A 80 14.17 8.22 -18.89
N LYS A 81 13.82 8.17 -20.19
CA LYS A 81 13.85 6.93 -20.99
C LYS A 81 15.27 6.41 -21.28
N GLU A 82 16.27 7.28 -21.26
CA GLU A 82 17.66 6.96 -21.64
C GLU A 82 18.53 6.47 -20.48
N LEU A 83 18.18 6.74 -19.22
CA LEU A 83 18.90 6.26 -18.02
C LEU A 83 18.42 4.88 -17.53
N VAL A 84 17.78 4.19 -18.36
CA VAL A 84 16.76 3.18 -18.13
C VAL A 84 17.31 1.79 -17.78
N THR A 85 18.58 1.50 -17.99
CA THR A 85 19.10 0.13 -17.89
C THR A 85 19.50 -0.33 -16.49
N GLU A 86 19.91 0.59 -15.59
CA GLU A 86 20.27 0.23 -14.21
C GLU A 86 19.20 0.56 -13.17
N TYR A 87 18.35 1.57 -13.43
CA TYR A 87 17.36 2.12 -12.47
C TYR A 87 15.90 1.90 -12.88
N GLN A 88 15.62 1.08 -13.91
CA GLN A 88 14.25 0.68 -14.21
C GLN A 88 13.69 -0.15 -13.06
N MET A 89 12.42 0.12 -12.73
CA MET A 89 11.66 -0.78 -11.83
C MET A 89 11.86 -2.21 -12.32
N PRO A 90 12.45 -3.10 -11.50
CA PRO A 90 12.61 -4.50 -11.89
C PRO A 90 11.26 -5.07 -12.30
N GLU A 91 11.22 -5.96 -13.30
CA GLU A 91 9.97 -6.62 -13.75
C GLU A 91 9.16 -7.24 -12.58
N ARG A 92 9.85 -7.61 -11.49
CA ARG A 92 9.21 -8.08 -10.25
C ARG A 92 8.32 -7.04 -9.59
N MET A 93 8.54 -5.75 -9.79
CA MET A 93 7.67 -4.68 -9.28
C MET A 93 6.46 -4.42 -10.19
N ARG A 94 6.50 -4.93 -11.42
CA ARG A 94 5.36 -4.86 -12.33
C ARG A 94 4.20 -5.78 -11.93
N SER A 95 4.40 -6.73 -11.01
CA SER A 95 3.36 -7.65 -10.56
C SER A 95 3.35 -7.81 -9.04
N LEU A 96 2.61 -6.93 -8.36
CA LEU A 96 2.31 -7.09 -6.94
C LEU A 96 1.45 -8.33 -6.72
N ARG A 97 1.60 -8.99 -5.56
CA ARG A 97 0.74 -10.11 -5.16
C ARG A 97 -0.73 -9.67 -5.15
N LYS A 98 -1.65 -10.56 -5.50
CA LYS A 98 -3.10 -10.28 -5.61
C LYS A 98 -3.69 -9.63 -4.36
N GLU A 99 -3.31 -10.08 -3.18
CA GLU A 99 -3.73 -9.50 -1.89
C GLU A 99 -3.33 -8.02 -1.77
N ARG A 100 -2.07 -7.69 -2.10
CA ARG A 100 -1.60 -6.31 -2.04
C ARG A 100 -2.29 -5.41 -3.05
N VAL A 101 -2.58 -5.93 -4.24
CA VAL A 101 -3.39 -5.21 -5.24
C VAL A 101 -4.80 -4.93 -4.70
N LYS A 102 -5.40 -5.88 -3.97
CA LYS A 102 -6.70 -5.65 -3.31
C LYS A 102 -6.60 -4.52 -2.28
N ILE A 103 -5.56 -4.53 -1.40
CA ILE A 103 -5.33 -3.46 -0.42
C ILE A 103 -5.21 -2.09 -1.11
N LEU A 104 -4.36 -1.97 -2.15
CA LEU A 104 -4.18 -0.71 -2.86
C LEU A 104 -5.47 -0.21 -3.53
N ARG A 105 -6.32 -1.12 -4.01
CA ARG A 105 -7.61 -0.76 -4.62
C ARG A 105 -8.64 -0.27 -3.61
N THR A 106 -8.60 -0.78 -2.41
CA THR A 106 -9.56 -0.47 -1.34
C THR A 106 -9.08 0.63 -0.39
N LEU A 107 -7.84 1.10 -0.53
CA LEU A 107 -7.25 2.14 0.31
C LEU A 107 -7.95 3.49 0.08
N ASP A 108 -8.47 4.11 1.14
CA ASP A 108 -9.10 5.44 1.11
C ASP A 108 -8.16 6.53 1.61
N LEU A 109 -7.32 6.20 2.61
CA LEU A 109 -6.42 7.12 3.29
C LEU A 109 -5.01 6.52 3.41
N LEU A 110 -4.01 7.23 2.91
CA LEU A 110 -2.60 6.91 3.11
C LEU A 110 -1.99 7.90 4.10
N ILE A 111 -1.58 7.41 5.27
CA ILE A 111 -0.95 8.20 6.31
C ILE A 111 0.57 8.05 6.20
N ILE A 112 1.27 9.15 5.99
CA ILE A 112 2.73 9.17 5.88
C ILE A 112 3.29 9.96 7.05
N ASP A 113 3.87 9.27 8.03
CA ASP A 113 4.55 9.93 9.16
C ASP A 113 5.99 10.28 8.78
N GLU A 114 6.55 11.30 9.45
CA GLU A 114 7.88 11.87 9.19
C GLU A 114 8.10 12.23 7.71
N ILE A 115 7.10 12.88 7.09
CA ILE A 115 7.13 13.25 5.67
C ILE A 115 8.35 14.11 5.29
N SER A 116 8.92 14.86 6.23
CA SER A 116 10.12 15.68 5.99
C SER A 116 11.31 14.88 5.48
N MET A 117 11.38 13.59 5.83
CA MET A 117 12.45 12.68 5.40
C MET A 117 12.12 11.93 4.12
N VAL A 118 10.93 12.12 3.55
CA VAL A 118 10.51 11.44 2.31
C VAL A 118 10.98 12.23 1.11
N ARG A 119 11.65 11.55 0.17
CA ARG A 119 12.14 12.16 -1.07
C ARG A 119 11.01 12.40 -2.06
N ALA A 120 11.15 13.41 -2.92
CA ALA A 120 10.20 13.76 -3.97
C ALA A 120 9.91 12.59 -4.92
N ASP A 121 10.94 11.89 -5.34
CA ASP A 121 10.84 10.74 -6.24
C ASP A 121 10.05 9.57 -5.63
N ILE A 122 10.14 9.37 -4.32
CA ILE A 122 9.36 8.35 -3.61
C ILE A 122 7.87 8.63 -3.66
N LEU A 123 7.45 9.91 -3.55
CA LEU A 123 6.04 10.28 -3.68
C LEU A 123 5.53 10.07 -5.11
N ASP A 124 6.33 10.39 -6.11
CA ASP A 124 5.96 10.15 -7.50
C ASP A 124 5.89 8.65 -7.82
N ALA A 125 6.76 7.83 -7.22
CA ALA A 125 6.68 6.37 -7.32
C ALA A 125 5.39 5.81 -6.68
N ILE A 126 4.98 6.34 -5.52
CA ILE A 126 3.71 5.98 -4.85
C ILE A 126 2.52 6.35 -5.74
N ASP A 127 2.54 7.55 -6.33
CA ASP A 127 1.51 8.04 -7.26
C ASP A 127 1.33 7.09 -8.44
N ASP A 128 2.41 6.72 -9.10
CA ASP A 128 2.40 5.83 -10.26
C ASP A 128 1.85 4.44 -9.92
N ILE A 129 2.28 3.87 -8.79
CA ILE A 129 1.78 2.59 -8.29
C ILE A 129 0.28 2.66 -8.01
N LEU A 130 -0.19 3.68 -7.29
CA LEU A 130 -1.60 3.81 -6.94
C LEU A 130 -2.46 4.03 -8.18
N LYS A 131 -2.08 4.90 -9.11
CA LYS A 131 -2.78 5.10 -10.40
C LYS A 131 -2.91 3.80 -11.17
N ARG A 132 -1.81 3.09 -11.31
CA ARG A 132 -1.75 1.84 -12.09
C ARG A 132 -2.66 0.75 -11.53
N TYR A 133 -2.57 0.46 -10.22
CA TYR A 133 -3.33 -0.65 -9.63
C TYR A 133 -4.78 -0.31 -9.35
N ARG A 134 -5.08 0.97 -9.09
CA ARG A 134 -6.47 1.48 -8.95
C ARG A 134 -7.13 1.76 -10.31
N ARG A 135 -6.35 1.81 -11.40
CA ARG A 135 -6.83 2.20 -12.74
C ARG A 135 -7.54 3.55 -12.72
N ASN A 136 -6.92 4.51 -12.04
CA ASN A 136 -7.46 5.84 -11.84
C ASN A 136 -6.33 6.86 -11.98
N ASP A 137 -6.42 7.74 -12.99
CA ASP A 137 -5.38 8.71 -13.33
C ASP A 137 -5.36 9.95 -12.43
N ARG A 138 -6.31 10.07 -11.48
CA ARG A 138 -6.27 11.11 -10.45
C ARG A 138 -4.99 10.96 -9.61
N PRO A 139 -4.43 12.07 -9.08
CA PRO A 139 -3.29 12.00 -8.18
C PRO A 139 -3.49 10.93 -7.10
N PHE A 140 -2.45 10.13 -6.86
CA PHE A 140 -2.45 8.96 -5.97
C PHE A 140 -3.59 7.96 -6.21
N GLY A 141 -4.07 7.86 -7.47
CA GLY A 141 -5.21 7.00 -7.79
C GLY A 141 -6.50 7.39 -7.06
N GLY A 142 -6.63 8.64 -6.62
CA GLY A 142 -7.75 9.15 -5.84
C GLY A 142 -7.71 8.76 -4.35
N VAL A 143 -6.56 8.36 -3.81
CA VAL A 143 -6.35 8.13 -2.36
C VAL A 143 -6.05 9.47 -1.69
N GLN A 144 -6.73 9.76 -0.58
CA GLN A 144 -6.43 10.91 0.26
C GLN A 144 -5.10 10.70 0.99
N LEU A 145 -4.24 11.72 1.05
CA LEU A 145 -3.02 11.68 1.85
C LEU A 145 -3.19 12.44 3.17
N LEU A 146 -2.68 11.86 4.25
CA LEU A 146 -2.39 12.56 5.49
C LEU A 146 -0.87 12.53 5.69
N MET A 147 -0.21 13.62 5.37
CA MET A 147 1.23 13.81 5.50
C MET A 147 1.53 14.48 6.85
N ILE A 148 2.32 13.82 7.70
CA ILE A 148 2.62 14.31 9.05
C ILE A 148 4.13 14.55 9.16
N GLY A 149 4.54 15.74 9.62
CA GLY A 149 5.96 16.03 9.84
C GLY A 149 6.26 17.49 10.15
N ASP A 150 7.54 17.77 10.38
CA ASP A 150 8.08 19.12 10.55
C ASP A 150 9.24 19.32 9.57
N ILE A 151 9.01 20.12 8.53
CA ILE A 151 9.97 20.32 7.44
C ILE A 151 11.27 21.01 7.87
N GLN A 152 11.29 21.64 9.04
CA GLN A 152 12.49 22.24 9.61
C GLN A 152 13.32 21.24 10.44
N GLN A 153 12.85 19.98 10.58
CA GLN A 153 13.62 18.90 11.18
C GLN A 153 14.59 18.32 10.15
N LEU A 154 14.70 16.99 10.09
CA LEU A 154 15.69 16.36 9.22
C LEU A 154 15.19 16.29 7.77
N PRO A 155 16.04 16.66 6.80
CA PRO A 155 15.73 16.52 5.38
C PRO A 155 15.83 15.08 4.91
N PRO A 156 15.31 14.76 3.70
CA PRO A 156 15.53 13.48 3.06
C PRO A 156 17.01 13.26 2.77
N VAL A 157 17.46 12.01 2.92
CA VAL A 157 18.85 11.63 2.63
C VAL A 157 18.96 11.19 1.17
N VAL A 158 19.85 11.86 0.43
CA VAL A 158 20.23 11.50 -0.94
C VAL A 158 21.69 11.12 -0.96
N ARG A 159 22.01 9.93 -1.46
CA ARG A 159 23.41 9.51 -1.62
C ARG A 159 24.09 10.34 -2.68
N GLU A 160 25.39 10.57 -2.55
CA GLU A 160 26.13 11.35 -3.53
C GLU A 160 26.07 10.75 -4.94
N SER A 161 26.08 9.43 -5.04
CA SER A 161 25.91 8.72 -6.31
C SER A 161 24.53 8.89 -6.96
N GLU A 162 23.51 9.22 -6.19
CA GLU A 162 22.13 9.39 -6.66
C GLU A 162 21.81 10.86 -7.02
N ARG A 163 22.56 11.81 -6.42
CA ARG A 163 22.33 13.25 -6.57
C ARG A 163 22.29 13.72 -8.02
N PRO A 164 23.23 13.37 -8.92
CA PRO A 164 23.21 13.82 -10.32
C PRO A 164 21.97 13.41 -11.09
N PHE A 165 21.38 12.25 -10.74
CA PHE A 165 20.14 11.75 -11.36
C PHE A 165 18.92 12.47 -10.83
N MET A 166 18.88 12.73 -9.51
CA MET A 166 17.77 13.44 -8.87
C MET A 166 17.67 14.89 -9.38
N GLU A 167 18.79 15.60 -9.49
CA GLU A 167 18.85 17.00 -9.94
C GLU A 167 18.41 17.21 -11.39
N GLN A 168 18.44 16.18 -12.24
CA GLN A 168 17.91 16.24 -13.61
C GLN A 168 16.38 16.29 -13.64
N VAL A 169 15.70 15.78 -12.63
CA VAL A 169 14.25 15.60 -12.64
C VAL A 169 13.55 16.49 -11.61
N TYR A 170 14.20 16.72 -10.47
CA TYR A 170 13.66 17.45 -9.32
C TYR A 170 14.55 18.64 -8.98
N SER A 171 13.94 19.78 -8.71
CA SER A 171 14.64 21.00 -8.25
C SER A 171 15.31 20.77 -6.89
N SER A 172 14.71 19.90 -6.06
CA SER A 172 15.30 19.47 -4.80
C SER A 172 14.71 18.13 -4.34
N PRO A 173 15.35 17.47 -3.35
CA PRO A 173 14.88 16.17 -2.87
C PRO A 173 13.63 16.25 -1.97
N PHE A 174 13.17 17.42 -1.55
CA PHE A 174 12.05 17.57 -0.63
C PHE A 174 10.75 17.07 -1.23
N PHE A 175 9.92 16.44 -0.40
CA PHE A 175 8.64 15.86 -0.78
C PHE A 175 7.71 16.85 -1.53
N PHE A 176 7.72 18.13 -1.14
CA PHE A 176 6.88 19.15 -1.76
C PHE A 176 7.31 19.53 -3.19
N ASN A 177 8.50 19.11 -3.63
CA ASN A 177 8.97 19.23 -5.01
C ASN A 177 8.66 18.01 -5.88
N SER A 178 7.89 17.03 -5.36
CA SER A 178 7.36 15.94 -6.19
C SER A 178 6.41 16.49 -7.25
N LYS A 179 6.46 15.91 -8.45
CA LYS A 179 5.61 16.32 -9.57
C LYS A 179 4.12 16.14 -9.27
N VAL A 180 3.79 15.12 -8.50
CA VAL A 180 2.41 14.84 -8.11
C VAL A 180 1.86 15.88 -7.14
N LEU A 181 2.62 16.31 -6.13
CA LEU A 181 2.15 17.32 -5.16
C LEU A 181 1.98 18.71 -5.78
N GLN A 182 2.73 19.02 -6.82
CA GLN A 182 2.53 20.27 -7.60
C GLN A 182 1.16 20.31 -8.30
N ARG A 183 0.50 19.16 -8.49
CA ARG A 183 -0.81 19.03 -9.14
C ARG A 183 -1.92 18.63 -8.18
N LEU A 184 -1.59 18.17 -6.98
CA LEU A 184 -2.54 17.76 -5.96
C LEU A 184 -2.91 18.96 -5.08
N PRO A 185 -4.17 19.38 -5.02
CA PRO A 185 -4.61 20.32 -4.00
C PRO A 185 -4.56 19.64 -2.62
N TYR A 186 -3.91 20.28 -1.66
CA TYR A 186 -3.88 19.87 -0.27
C TYR A 186 -3.94 21.09 0.64
N VAL A 187 -4.35 20.89 1.88
CA VAL A 187 -4.34 21.92 2.91
C VAL A 187 -3.23 21.68 3.90
N THR A 188 -2.62 22.77 4.39
CA THR A 188 -1.63 22.71 5.44
C THR A 188 -2.23 23.18 6.77
N ILE A 189 -2.16 22.33 7.78
CA ILE A 189 -2.64 22.64 9.13
C ILE A 189 -1.46 22.52 10.09
N GLN A 190 -1.18 23.62 10.82
CA GLN A 190 -0.08 23.66 11.76
C GLN A 190 -0.59 23.59 13.19
N LEU A 191 -0.15 22.56 13.93
CA LEU A 191 -0.34 22.48 15.37
C LEU A 191 0.61 23.46 16.08
N GLU A 192 0.07 24.29 16.96
CA GLU A 192 0.85 25.37 17.60
C GLU A 192 1.21 25.07 19.05
N LYS A 193 0.33 24.41 19.81
CA LYS A 193 0.51 24.18 21.24
C LYS A 193 1.63 23.16 21.47
N VAL A 194 2.72 23.62 22.08
CA VAL A 194 3.84 22.74 22.47
C VAL A 194 3.54 22.13 23.84
N HIS A 195 3.66 20.82 23.95
CA HIS A 195 3.41 20.06 25.19
C HIS A 195 4.66 19.49 25.83
N ARG A 196 5.79 19.49 25.12
CA ARG A 196 7.05 18.89 25.58
C ARG A 196 7.86 19.79 26.46
N GLN A 197 7.98 21.06 26.12
CA GLN A 197 8.74 22.07 26.83
C GLN A 197 7.79 23.07 27.46
N SER A 198 8.08 23.49 28.70
CA SER A 198 7.32 24.50 29.44
C SER A 198 8.12 25.79 29.66
N ASP A 199 9.44 25.75 29.51
CA ASP A 199 10.31 26.91 29.62
C ASP A 199 10.15 27.83 28.41
N ARG A 200 9.70 29.06 28.66
CA ARG A 200 9.43 30.04 27.61
C ARG A 200 10.71 30.52 26.93
N ILE A 201 11.79 30.72 27.70
CA ILE A 201 13.08 31.17 27.16
C ILE A 201 13.62 30.12 26.21
N PHE A 202 13.59 28.87 26.63
CA PHE A 202 14.03 27.76 25.78
C PHE A 202 13.19 27.60 24.54
N LEU A 203 11.87 27.76 24.63
CA LEU A 203 10.96 27.74 23.47
C LEU A 203 11.28 28.87 22.49
N ASP A 204 11.58 30.07 22.95
CA ASP A 204 11.95 31.20 22.08
C ASP A 204 13.26 30.90 21.36
N ILE A 205 14.27 30.40 22.06
CA ILE A 205 15.53 29.95 21.47
C ILE A 205 15.31 28.85 20.41
N LEU A 206 14.53 27.82 20.74
CA LEU A 206 14.20 26.73 19.79
C LEU A 206 13.50 27.26 18.53
N ASN A 207 12.63 28.25 18.65
CA ASN A 207 11.95 28.88 17.52
C ASN A 207 12.94 29.64 16.60
N GLU A 208 13.87 30.38 17.19
CA GLU A 208 14.90 31.08 16.42
C GLU A 208 15.87 30.13 15.72
N VAL A 209 16.33 29.08 16.42
CA VAL A 209 17.17 28.02 15.80
C VAL A 209 16.41 27.28 14.69
N ARG A 210 15.14 26.97 14.91
CA ARG A 210 14.29 26.33 13.90
C ARG A 210 14.16 27.17 12.63
N SER A 211 14.06 28.49 12.77
CA SER A 211 13.99 29.40 11.62
C SER A 211 15.31 29.58 10.88
N GLY A 212 16.42 29.02 11.39
CA GLY A 212 17.77 29.19 10.85
C GLY A 212 18.36 30.59 11.01
N ARG A 213 17.75 31.44 11.82
CA ARG A 213 18.13 32.83 12.03
C ARG A 213 18.22 33.19 13.52
N PRO A 214 19.05 32.46 14.29
CA PRO A 214 19.18 32.75 15.71
C PRO A 214 19.79 34.15 15.91
N SER A 215 19.22 34.91 16.84
CA SER A 215 19.74 36.16 17.30
C SER A 215 21.04 35.98 18.09
N GLU A 216 21.80 37.03 18.24
CA GLU A 216 23.01 37.01 19.08
C GLU A 216 22.66 36.66 20.54
N TRP A 217 21.49 37.08 21.00
CA TRP A 217 20.99 36.71 22.31
C TRP A 217 20.77 35.19 22.42
N ALA A 218 20.04 34.58 21.48
CA ALA A 218 19.77 33.13 21.50
C ALA A 218 21.07 32.30 21.42
N LEU A 219 22.02 32.70 20.56
CA LEU A 219 23.35 32.08 20.49
C LEU A 219 24.14 32.25 21.79
N SER A 220 24.08 33.43 22.40
CA SER A 220 24.78 33.71 23.68
C SER A 220 24.18 32.84 24.80
N GLU A 221 22.85 32.76 24.92
CA GLU A 221 22.18 31.92 25.93
C GLU A 221 22.52 30.43 25.75
N LEU A 222 22.48 29.92 24.53
CA LEU A 222 22.89 28.55 24.25
C LEU A 222 24.35 28.28 24.59
N ASN A 223 25.26 29.19 24.19
CA ASN A 223 26.68 29.00 24.40
C ASN A 223 27.11 29.22 25.87
N LYS A 224 26.24 29.71 26.76
CA LYS A 224 26.47 29.62 28.22
C LYS A 224 26.51 28.16 28.69
N ARG A 225 25.96 27.25 27.92
CA ARG A 225 25.94 25.80 28.18
C ARG A 225 27.18 25.08 27.62
N LEU A 226 28.15 25.81 27.05
CA LEU A 226 29.36 25.25 26.47
C LEU A 226 30.35 24.80 27.58
N ASP A 227 30.59 23.51 27.62
CA ASP A 227 31.60 22.86 28.43
C ASP A 227 32.22 21.67 27.68
N PRO A 228 33.32 21.90 26.95
CA PRO A 228 33.98 20.83 26.18
C PRO A 228 34.57 19.71 27.06
N GLY A 229 34.85 20.03 28.33
CA GLY A 229 35.45 19.12 29.30
C GLY A 229 34.42 18.43 30.21
N PHE A 230 33.13 18.62 29.97
CA PHE A 230 32.09 18.11 30.83
C PHE A 230 32.15 16.59 31.03
N VAL A 231 32.23 16.22 32.29
CA VAL A 231 32.12 14.81 32.73
C VAL A 231 30.81 14.67 33.50
N PRO A 232 29.90 13.84 33.02
CA PRO A 232 28.65 13.63 33.72
C PRO A 232 28.83 13.16 35.15
N PRO A 233 28.10 13.73 36.15
CA PRO A 233 28.06 13.22 37.50
C PRO A 233 27.62 11.75 37.54
N GLU A 234 28.18 10.95 38.45
CA GLU A 234 27.87 9.50 38.54
C GLU A 234 26.41 9.20 38.89
N ASN A 235 25.73 10.13 39.54
CA ASN A 235 24.33 10.03 39.95
C ASN A 235 23.33 10.53 38.87
N GLU A 236 23.81 11.13 37.78
CA GLU A 236 23.00 11.66 36.69
C GLU A 236 23.24 10.88 35.40
N ARG A 237 22.21 10.77 34.59
CA ARG A 237 22.23 10.04 33.32
C ARG A 237 22.18 10.99 32.16
N TRP A 238 23.36 11.21 31.59
CA TRP A 238 23.52 12.05 30.42
C TRP A 238 23.67 11.21 29.16
N ILE A 239 22.99 11.62 28.08
CA ILE A 239 23.13 10.98 26.78
C ILE A 239 23.80 11.92 25.79
N ARG A 240 24.81 11.44 25.08
CA ARG A 240 25.51 12.22 24.05
C ARG A 240 24.78 12.06 22.73
N LEU A 241 24.38 13.19 22.11
CA LEU A 241 23.82 13.25 20.78
C LEU A 241 24.92 13.56 19.77
N THR A 242 25.13 12.62 18.81
CA THR A 242 26.19 12.73 17.79
C THR A 242 25.58 12.79 16.39
N THR A 243 26.34 13.29 15.42
CA THR A 243 25.93 13.38 14.03
C THR A 243 26.09 12.07 13.26
N HIS A 244 27.04 11.19 13.67
CA HIS A 244 27.41 9.96 12.96
C HIS A 244 27.29 8.72 13.85
N ASN A 245 26.83 7.59 13.26
CA ASN A 245 26.72 6.32 14.00
C ASN A 245 28.07 5.86 14.58
N ALA A 246 29.16 5.92 13.79
CA ALA A 246 30.48 5.48 14.23
C ALA A 246 30.97 6.21 15.50
N GLN A 247 30.61 7.48 15.69
CA GLN A 247 30.91 8.21 16.91
C GLN A 247 30.12 7.68 18.11
N ALA A 248 28.82 7.44 17.92
CA ALA A 248 27.97 6.90 18.97
C ALA A 248 28.43 5.50 19.39
N ASP A 249 28.70 4.65 18.42
CA ASP A 249 29.14 3.26 18.63
C ASP A 249 30.48 3.22 19.36
N SER A 250 31.47 4.05 18.95
CA SER A 250 32.76 4.17 19.60
C SER A 250 32.66 4.62 21.07
N VAL A 251 31.79 5.59 21.35
CA VAL A 251 31.56 6.05 22.75
C VAL A 251 30.92 4.95 23.57
N ASN A 252 29.90 4.30 23.06
CA ASN A 252 29.19 3.22 23.77
C ASN A 252 30.12 2.03 24.04
N GLU A 253 30.91 1.62 23.04
CA GLU A 253 31.86 0.52 23.18
C GLU A 253 32.98 0.84 24.17
N ALA A 254 33.59 2.05 24.09
CA ALA A 254 34.62 2.48 25.02
C ALA A 254 34.10 2.49 26.47
N LYS A 255 32.89 3.03 26.69
CA LYS A 255 32.28 3.06 28.03
C LYS A 255 31.92 1.66 28.53
N MET A 256 31.38 0.79 27.67
CA MET A 256 31.06 -0.60 28.02
C MET A 256 32.32 -1.38 28.41
N ASN A 257 33.40 -1.23 27.65
CA ASN A 257 34.67 -1.91 27.90
C ASN A 257 35.41 -1.36 29.17
N ALA A 258 35.14 -0.13 29.56
CA ALA A 258 35.68 0.45 30.78
C ALA A 258 35.07 -0.16 32.06
N LEU A 259 33.89 -0.70 32.00
CA LEU A 259 33.25 -1.43 33.10
C LEU A 259 33.91 -2.80 33.27
N LYS A 260 34.44 -3.07 34.49
CA LYS A 260 35.10 -4.34 34.84
C LYS A 260 34.18 -5.20 35.70
N THR A 261 32.90 -5.20 35.40
CA THR A 261 31.83 -5.89 36.15
C THR A 261 31.31 -7.07 35.38
N ASP A 262 30.40 -7.83 36.02
CA ASP A 262 29.75 -9.00 35.40
C ASP A 262 29.08 -8.62 34.09
N GLU A 263 29.31 -9.43 33.05
CA GLU A 263 28.74 -9.30 31.72
C GLU A 263 27.72 -10.40 31.44
N ALA A 264 26.67 -10.03 30.74
CA ALA A 264 25.75 -10.98 30.11
C ALA A 264 25.48 -10.57 28.66
N THR A 265 25.36 -11.58 27.81
CA THR A 265 24.92 -11.42 26.40
C THR A 265 23.52 -11.96 26.29
N PHE A 266 22.66 -11.15 25.69
CA PHE A 266 21.26 -11.50 25.39
C PHE A 266 21.14 -11.68 23.88
N GLU A 267 20.73 -12.86 23.45
CA GLU A 267 20.55 -13.16 22.03
C GLU A 267 19.10 -12.96 21.62
N ALA A 268 18.88 -12.27 20.51
CA ALA A 268 17.55 -12.10 19.96
C ALA A 268 17.02 -13.40 19.35
N GLN A 269 15.74 -13.65 19.52
CA GLN A 269 15.02 -14.71 18.80
C GLN A 269 14.27 -14.09 17.64
N VAL A 270 14.57 -14.57 16.43
CA VAL A 270 13.92 -14.08 15.20
C VAL A 270 13.15 -15.24 14.59
N GLU A 271 11.84 -15.07 14.47
CA GLU A 271 10.95 -16.06 13.85
C GLU A 271 10.27 -15.45 12.62
N GLY A 272 10.07 -16.25 11.57
CA GLY A 272 9.45 -15.82 10.33
C GLY A 272 10.30 -14.82 9.53
N ILE A 273 9.65 -13.86 8.89
CA ILE A 273 10.30 -12.86 8.02
C ILE A 273 10.43 -11.55 8.77
N PHE A 274 11.63 -11.22 9.25
CA PHE A 274 11.95 -9.92 9.83
C PHE A 274 13.24 -9.37 9.21
N PRO A 275 13.20 -8.28 8.41
CA PRO A 275 14.39 -7.75 7.73
C PRO A 275 15.43 -7.23 8.74
N GLU A 276 16.70 -7.56 8.55
CA GLU A 276 17.79 -7.15 9.46
C GLU A 276 17.91 -5.62 9.62
N ASN A 277 17.69 -4.87 8.54
CA ASN A 277 17.72 -3.41 8.56
C ASN A 277 16.56 -2.77 9.34
N ALA A 278 15.57 -3.56 9.74
CA ALA A 278 14.43 -3.14 10.55
C ALA A 278 14.52 -3.61 12.01
N TYR A 279 15.62 -4.27 12.42
CA TYR A 279 15.78 -4.71 13.79
C TYR A 279 15.72 -3.54 14.78
N PRO A 280 14.83 -3.63 15.78
CA PRO A 280 14.65 -2.55 16.77
C PRO A 280 15.76 -2.49 17.81
N ALA A 281 16.47 -3.60 18.01
CA ALA A 281 17.57 -3.76 18.96
C ALA A 281 18.69 -4.60 18.34
N GLU A 282 19.82 -4.69 19.03
CA GLU A 282 20.95 -5.54 18.61
C GLU A 282 20.60 -7.02 18.74
N THR A 283 21.01 -7.85 17.77
CA THR A 283 20.81 -9.31 17.82
C THR A 283 21.60 -9.94 18.96
N GLN A 284 22.76 -9.42 19.26
CA GLN A 284 23.59 -9.82 20.41
C GLN A 284 23.82 -8.60 21.30
N LEU A 285 22.95 -8.42 22.27
CA LEU A 285 23.04 -7.32 23.22
C LEU A 285 23.95 -7.70 24.39
N ARG A 286 25.14 -7.06 24.48
CA ARG A 286 26.05 -7.21 25.60
C ARG A 286 25.80 -6.13 26.64
N LEU A 287 25.57 -6.52 27.88
CA LEU A 287 25.37 -5.61 29.01
C LEU A 287 26.26 -5.97 30.18
N ARG A 288 26.74 -4.95 30.89
CA ARG A 288 27.49 -5.07 32.13
C ARG A 288 26.78 -4.35 33.27
N VAL A 289 26.97 -4.81 34.48
CA VAL A 289 26.51 -4.08 35.67
C VAL A 289 27.14 -2.69 35.68
N GLY A 290 26.34 -1.65 35.89
CA GLY A 290 26.75 -0.24 35.80
C GLY A 290 26.59 0.37 34.39
N ALA A 291 26.21 -0.43 33.38
CA ALA A 291 25.98 0.09 32.04
C ALA A 291 24.77 1.02 32.00
N GLN A 292 24.96 2.19 31.34
CA GLN A 292 23.83 3.07 31.01
C GLN A 292 23.12 2.54 29.79
N VAL A 293 21.81 2.32 29.93
CA VAL A 293 20.94 1.77 28.89
C VAL A 293 19.73 2.65 28.69
N MET A 294 19.12 2.52 27.52
CA MET A 294 17.88 3.19 27.16
C MET A 294 16.85 2.15 26.69
N PHE A 295 15.63 2.30 27.16
CA PHE A 295 14.51 1.52 26.64
C PHE A 295 14.19 1.93 25.20
N VAL A 296 14.00 0.95 24.33
CA VAL A 296 13.66 1.16 22.90
C VAL A 296 12.20 0.89 22.61
N ARG A 297 11.38 0.70 23.63
CA ARG A 297 9.94 0.46 23.55
C ARG A 297 9.23 1.01 24.80
N ASN A 298 7.93 1.29 24.67
CA ASN A 298 7.06 1.54 25.82
C ASN A 298 6.71 0.22 26.51
N ASP A 299 6.50 0.26 27.81
CA ASP A 299 6.05 -0.88 28.60
C ASP A 299 4.70 -1.38 28.10
N THR A 300 4.67 -2.66 27.73
CA THR A 300 3.47 -3.34 27.21
C THR A 300 2.66 -4.02 28.33
N SER A 301 3.19 -4.07 29.56
CA SER A 301 2.50 -4.70 30.69
C SER A 301 1.25 -3.95 31.19
N GLY A 302 1.10 -2.68 30.81
CA GLY A 302 0.05 -1.79 31.33
C GLY A 302 0.40 -1.04 32.61
N GLU A 303 1.53 -1.35 33.24
CA GLU A 303 2.01 -0.69 34.48
C GLU A 303 2.75 0.62 34.20
N ALA A 304 3.09 0.91 32.94
CA ALA A 304 3.80 2.12 32.52
C ALA A 304 5.14 2.37 33.26
N ARG A 305 5.87 1.30 33.60
CA ARG A 305 7.16 1.36 34.34
C ARG A 305 8.24 2.06 33.55
N TYR A 306 8.20 1.94 32.22
CA TYR A 306 9.15 2.58 31.30
C TYR A 306 8.48 3.01 30.00
N TYR A 307 9.15 3.92 29.31
CA TYR A 307 8.75 4.42 27.99
C TYR A 307 9.95 4.44 27.04
N ASN A 308 9.69 4.48 25.76
CA ASN A 308 10.75 4.56 24.75
C ASN A 308 11.59 5.84 24.93
N GLY A 309 12.89 5.67 25.15
CA GLY A 309 13.81 6.77 25.45
C GLY A 309 14.12 6.93 26.94
N LYS A 310 13.44 6.22 27.87
CA LYS A 310 13.78 6.26 29.30
C LYS A 310 15.17 5.65 29.51
N ILE A 311 16.04 6.42 30.19
CA ILE A 311 17.40 5.99 30.51
C ILE A 311 17.42 5.32 31.89
N ALA A 312 18.23 4.28 32.02
CA ALA A 312 18.42 3.54 33.26
C ALA A 312 19.86 3.03 33.37
N THR A 313 20.23 2.53 34.53
CA THR A 313 21.52 1.89 34.77
C THR A 313 21.31 0.42 35.12
N VAL A 314 22.07 -0.46 34.52
CA VAL A 314 22.01 -1.90 34.81
C VAL A 314 22.50 -2.15 36.24
N GLU A 315 21.63 -2.65 37.10
CA GLU A 315 21.97 -3.01 38.48
C GLU A 315 22.39 -4.47 38.60
N LYS A 316 21.76 -5.34 37.79
CA LYS A 316 22.01 -6.79 37.81
C LYS A 316 21.75 -7.39 36.43
N VAL A 317 22.59 -8.33 36.00
CA VAL A 317 22.46 -9.01 34.70
C VAL A 317 22.02 -10.48 34.82
N LYS A 318 22.25 -11.15 35.96
CA LYS A 318 21.88 -12.54 36.22
C LYS A 318 21.47 -12.71 37.68
N PRO A 319 20.52 -13.62 38.06
CA PRO A 319 19.70 -14.45 37.14
C PRO A 319 18.63 -13.69 36.38
N GLN A 320 18.28 -12.50 36.82
CA GLN A 320 17.29 -11.59 36.18
C GLN A 320 17.97 -10.27 35.83
N LEU A 321 17.55 -9.68 34.74
CA LEU A 321 18.01 -8.35 34.34
C LEU A 321 17.22 -7.29 35.11
N ILE A 322 17.91 -6.53 35.95
CA ILE A 322 17.33 -5.44 36.73
C ILE A 322 18.06 -4.15 36.36
N VAL A 323 17.29 -3.14 36.03
CA VAL A 323 17.80 -1.79 35.81
C VAL A 323 17.22 -0.83 36.84
N LYS A 324 17.96 0.23 37.14
CA LYS A 324 17.57 1.27 38.08
C LYS A 324 17.42 2.58 37.31
N ASP A 325 16.26 3.22 37.42
CA ASP A 325 16.00 4.52 36.79
C ASP A 325 16.53 5.71 37.60
N GLU A 326 16.28 6.95 37.16
CA GLU A 326 16.76 8.17 37.86
C GLU A 326 16.08 8.38 39.19
N SER A 327 14.84 7.96 39.34
CA SER A 327 14.10 8.03 40.60
C SER A 327 14.59 7.04 41.65
N GLY A 328 15.43 6.08 41.23
CA GLY A 328 15.93 5.01 42.06
C GLY A 328 15.06 3.75 42.01
N ASP A 329 14.01 3.77 41.18
CA ASP A 329 13.10 2.64 41.04
C ASP A 329 13.76 1.49 40.28
N ARG A 330 13.54 0.29 40.77
CA ARG A 330 14.04 -0.95 40.17
C ARG A 330 13.03 -1.49 39.19
N ILE A 331 13.47 -1.71 37.96
CA ILE A 331 12.65 -2.28 36.89
C ILE A 331 13.25 -3.62 36.51
N GLU A 332 12.50 -4.69 36.71
CA GLU A 332 12.82 -5.99 36.14
C GLU A 332 12.49 -5.97 34.65
N VAL A 333 13.49 -6.28 33.82
CA VAL A 333 13.36 -6.19 32.36
C VAL A 333 13.27 -7.62 31.79
N THR A 334 12.16 -7.88 31.12
CA THR A 334 11.91 -9.10 30.36
C THR A 334 12.11 -8.86 28.87
N THR A 335 12.19 -9.94 28.10
CA THR A 335 12.18 -9.83 26.63
C THR A 335 10.85 -9.25 26.15
N GLU A 336 10.92 -8.48 25.11
CA GLU A 336 9.78 -7.92 24.42
C GLU A 336 9.76 -8.41 22.97
N LYS A 337 8.57 -8.62 22.46
CA LYS A 337 8.34 -9.14 21.12
C LYS A 337 7.89 -8.04 20.18
N TRP A 338 8.69 -7.73 19.16
CA TRP A 338 8.31 -6.84 18.06
C TRP A 338 7.79 -7.66 16.90
N GLU A 339 6.78 -7.16 16.25
CA GLU A 339 6.14 -7.79 15.11
C GLU A 339 6.51 -7.04 13.82
N ASN A 340 6.96 -7.79 12.83
CA ASN A 340 7.02 -7.29 11.47
C ASN A 340 5.66 -7.49 10.84
N ILE A 341 4.89 -6.41 10.78
CA ILE A 341 3.52 -6.44 10.30
C ILE A 341 3.52 -6.24 8.78
N ARG A 342 2.78 -7.07 8.08
CA ARG A 342 2.38 -6.87 6.70
C ARG A 342 0.89 -6.54 6.68
N TYR A 343 0.50 -5.51 5.96
CA TYR A 343 -0.92 -5.28 5.74
C TYR A 343 -1.51 -6.40 4.87
N GLY A 344 -2.55 -7.02 5.36
CA GLY A 344 -3.39 -8.01 4.71
C GLY A 344 -4.86 -7.58 4.74
N LEU A 345 -5.70 -8.35 4.09
CA LEU A 345 -7.14 -8.20 4.18
C LEU A 345 -7.69 -9.31 5.05
N ASN A 346 -8.47 -8.95 6.04
CA ASN A 346 -9.28 -9.91 6.77
C ASN A 346 -10.33 -10.47 5.82
N GLU A 347 -10.36 -11.79 5.64
CA GLU A 347 -11.30 -12.43 4.71
C GLU A 347 -12.76 -12.37 5.20
N GLU A 348 -12.99 -12.22 6.49
CA GLU A 348 -14.33 -12.17 7.09
C GLU A 348 -14.88 -10.73 7.13
N THR A 349 -14.06 -9.76 7.60
CA THR A 349 -14.50 -8.37 7.77
C THR A 349 -14.20 -7.51 6.54
N GLY A 350 -13.26 -7.95 5.69
CA GLY A 350 -12.77 -7.17 4.56
C GLY A 350 -11.95 -5.94 4.95
N GLU A 351 -11.56 -5.80 6.21
CA GLU A 351 -10.73 -4.71 6.70
C GLU A 351 -9.25 -4.94 6.41
N ILE A 352 -8.50 -3.84 6.30
CA ILE A 352 -7.05 -3.90 6.19
C ILE A 352 -6.50 -4.13 7.59
N GLU A 353 -5.94 -5.31 7.83
CA GLU A 353 -5.35 -5.70 9.11
C GLU A 353 -3.85 -5.91 9.01
N GLY A 354 -3.17 -5.72 10.13
CA GLY A 354 -1.76 -6.08 10.26
C GLY A 354 -1.61 -7.58 10.46
N ILE A 355 -1.06 -8.27 9.47
CA ILE A 355 -0.69 -9.68 9.57
C ILE A 355 0.78 -9.75 9.98
N VAL A 356 1.07 -10.50 11.02
CA VAL A 356 2.44 -10.70 11.50
C VAL A 356 3.17 -11.67 10.55
N ASP A 357 4.16 -11.16 9.81
CA ASP A 357 5.01 -11.96 8.91
C ASP A 357 6.21 -12.56 9.64
N GLY A 358 6.64 -11.93 10.71
CA GLY A 358 7.74 -12.40 11.54
C GLY A 358 7.83 -11.62 12.85
N THR A 359 8.60 -12.14 13.78
CA THR A 359 8.78 -11.54 15.08
C THR A 359 10.25 -11.45 15.45
N PHE A 360 10.59 -10.43 16.20
CA PHE A 360 11.90 -10.19 16.76
C PHE A 360 11.72 -10.08 18.28
N GLU A 361 12.27 -10.99 19.04
CA GLU A 361 12.18 -10.99 20.51
C GLU A 361 13.54 -10.73 21.11
N GLN A 362 13.64 -9.69 21.92
CA GLN A 362 14.87 -9.27 22.58
C GLN A 362 14.55 -8.48 23.84
N VAL A 363 15.51 -8.32 24.71
CA VAL A 363 15.47 -7.32 25.79
C VAL A 363 15.32 -5.92 25.18
N PRO A 364 14.33 -5.10 25.61
CA PRO A 364 14.04 -3.81 25.01
C PRO A 364 15.01 -2.71 25.44
N LEU A 365 16.30 -3.01 25.43
CA LEU A 365 17.36 -2.11 25.86
C LEU A 365 18.45 -1.95 24.78
N ARG A 366 19.14 -0.82 24.84
CA ARG A 366 20.39 -0.59 24.12
C ARG A 366 21.36 0.20 25.00
N PRO A 367 22.69 0.05 24.81
CA PRO A 367 23.66 0.96 25.41
C PRO A 367 23.34 2.41 25.02
N ALA A 368 23.40 3.34 25.95
CA ALA A 368 22.90 4.69 25.75
C ALA A 368 23.75 5.79 26.37
N TRP A 369 25.05 5.68 26.34
CA TRP A 369 25.94 6.85 26.61
C TRP A 369 25.96 7.79 25.41
N ALA A 370 25.80 7.26 24.19
CA ALA A 370 25.68 8.06 22.98
C ALA A 370 24.64 7.47 22.00
N VAL A 371 23.97 8.35 21.27
CA VAL A 371 23.02 8.00 20.20
C VAL A 371 23.11 9.08 19.09
N THR A 372 22.80 8.71 17.85
CA THR A 372 22.76 9.73 16.78
C THR A 372 21.53 10.60 16.88
N ILE A 373 21.65 11.87 16.41
CA ILE A 373 20.52 12.80 16.34
C ILE A 373 19.35 12.20 15.56
N HIS A 374 19.60 11.48 14.45
CA HIS A 374 18.57 10.78 13.67
C HIS A 374 17.82 9.73 14.50
N LYS A 375 18.54 8.87 15.22
CA LYS A 375 17.94 7.83 16.06
C LYS A 375 17.25 8.38 17.30
N SER A 376 17.58 9.62 17.72
CA SER A 376 16.92 10.32 18.83
C SER A 376 15.60 10.99 18.42
N GLN A 377 15.25 11.00 17.13
CA GLN A 377 14.01 11.61 16.66
C GLN A 377 12.80 10.95 17.31
N GLY A 378 11.82 11.74 17.76
CA GLY A 378 10.69 11.27 18.54
C GLY A 378 10.94 11.08 20.04
N LEU A 379 12.21 10.91 20.49
CA LEU A 379 12.56 10.71 21.90
C LEU A 379 12.62 12.03 22.66
N THR A 380 12.64 11.94 24.00
CA THR A 380 12.75 13.08 24.92
C THR A 380 13.66 12.69 26.09
N PHE A 381 14.59 13.56 26.44
CA PHE A 381 15.56 13.34 27.51
C PHE A 381 15.55 14.50 28.50
N ASP A 382 15.94 14.22 29.72
CA ASP A 382 16.11 15.25 30.75
C ASP A 382 17.48 15.87 30.68
N HIS A 383 18.52 15.08 30.33
CA HIS A 383 19.93 15.55 30.24
C HIS A 383 20.58 15.10 28.94
N VAL A 384 21.12 16.05 28.17
CA VAL A 384 21.78 15.78 26.88
C VAL A 384 23.10 16.49 26.73
N ILE A 385 24.11 15.82 26.20
CA ILE A 385 25.36 16.37 25.73
C ILE A 385 25.30 16.47 24.21
N ILE A 386 25.41 17.66 23.66
CA ILE A 386 25.28 17.90 22.23
C ILE A 386 26.63 18.26 21.62
N ASP A 387 27.06 17.44 20.65
CA ASP A 387 28.18 17.75 19.78
C ASP A 387 27.65 18.23 18.43
N ALA A 388 27.43 19.54 18.31
CA ALA A 388 26.85 20.18 17.15
C ALA A 388 27.88 20.67 16.12
N GLY A 389 29.17 20.67 16.45
CA GLY A 389 30.23 21.23 15.59
C GLY A 389 30.42 20.49 14.27
N ALA A 390 30.03 19.20 14.22
CA ALA A 390 30.07 18.37 13.04
C ALA A 390 28.69 18.27 12.30
N ALA A 391 27.75 19.19 12.61
CA ALA A 391 26.47 19.20 11.92
C ALA A 391 26.66 19.52 10.42
N PHE A 392 26.23 18.61 9.56
CA PHE A 392 26.39 18.69 8.10
C PHE A 392 25.08 18.93 7.36
N SER A 393 23.95 18.86 8.04
CA SER A 393 22.62 19.05 7.47
C SER A 393 21.82 20.05 8.31
N PHE A 394 20.99 20.86 7.63
CA PHE A 394 20.07 21.74 8.36
C PHE A 394 19.13 20.92 9.25
N GLY A 395 18.57 21.57 10.26
CA GLY A 395 17.66 20.94 11.20
C GLY A 395 18.31 20.03 12.25
N GLN A 396 19.53 19.53 12.05
CA GLN A 396 20.19 18.62 13.01
C GLN A 396 20.33 19.26 14.40
N VAL A 397 20.79 20.52 14.46
CA VAL A 397 20.93 21.24 15.73
C VAL A 397 19.58 21.47 16.39
N TYR A 398 18.57 21.89 15.62
CA TYR A 398 17.21 22.05 16.13
C TYR A 398 16.65 20.72 16.66
N VAL A 399 16.83 19.63 15.93
CA VAL A 399 16.39 18.30 16.38
C VAL A 399 17.09 17.92 17.66
N ALA A 400 18.41 18.10 17.77
CA ALA A 400 19.17 17.76 18.97
C ALA A 400 18.72 18.58 20.18
N LEU A 401 18.62 19.90 20.07
CA LEU A 401 18.17 20.79 21.15
C LEU A 401 16.73 20.44 21.58
N SER A 402 15.84 20.19 20.61
CA SER A 402 14.44 19.86 20.89
C SER A 402 14.23 18.50 21.55
N ARG A 403 15.26 17.68 21.70
CA ARG A 403 15.20 16.43 22.48
C ARG A 403 15.16 16.67 23.97
N CYS A 404 15.72 17.78 24.46
CA CYS A 404 15.71 18.10 25.87
C CYS A 404 14.43 18.82 26.30
N ARG A 405 14.03 18.63 27.56
CA ARG A 405 12.86 19.28 28.15
C ARG A 405 13.14 20.71 28.55
N THR A 406 14.33 20.96 29.08
CA THR A 406 14.77 22.26 29.62
C THR A 406 16.13 22.68 29.07
N LEU A 407 16.43 23.97 29.13
CA LEU A 407 17.73 24.48 28.72
C LEU A 407 18.86 24.05 29.71
N GLU A 408 18.54 23.91 30.99
CA GLU A 408 19.48 23.47 32.03
C GLU A 408 19.97 22.05 31.80
N GLY A 409 19.14 21.19 31.22
CA GLY A 409 19.49 19.82 30.89
C GLY A 409 20.44 19.68 29.69
N ILE A 410 20.87 20.77 29.07
CA ILE A 410 21.76 20.76 27.90
C ILE A 410 23.20 21.12 28.28
N VAL A 411 24.15 20.35 27.77
CA VAL A 411 25.57 20.70 27.73
C VAL A 411 26.03 20.60 26.27
N LEU A 412 26.76 21.64 25.83
CA LEU A 412 27.37 21.70 24.51
C LEU A 412 28.85 21.35 24.60
N THR A 413 29.35 20.43 23.81
CA THR A 413 30.80 20.16 23.71
C THR A 413 31.48 20.98 22.63
N THR A 414 30.70 21.51 21.72
CA THR A 414 31.17 22.44 20.67
C THR A 414 30.23 23.65 20.60
N PRO A 415 30.75 24.85 20.28
CA PRO A 415 29.93 26.06 20.26
C PRO A 415 28.88 25.98 19.10
N ILE A 416 27.66 26.43 19.39
CA ILE A 416 26.63 26.63 18.38
C ILE A 416 26.89 28.00 17.73
N THR A 417 26.98 27.97 16.39
CA THR A 417 27.21 29.15 15.57
C THR A 417 26.13 29.26 14.47
N ARG A 418 26.02 30.42 13.84
CA ARG A 418 25.12 30.57 12.67
C ARG A 418 25.41 29.58 11.55
N ARG A 419 26.65 29.08 11.44
CA ARG A 419 27.04 28.12 10.41
C ARG A 419 26.39 26.73 10.60
N CYS A 420 26.12 26.32 11.84
CA CYS A 420 25.49 25.03 12.13
C CYS A 420 23.98 25.14 12.34
N THR A 421 23.40 26.35 12.37
CA THR A 421 21.96 26.61 12.56
C THR A 421 21.27 27.12 11.30
N PHE A 422 21.82 26.81 10.13
CA PHE A 422 21.23 27.21 8.84
C PHE A 422 19.95 26.43 8.52
N THR A 423 19.11 27.02 7.69
CA THR A 423 17.93 26.35 7.09
C THR A 423 18.01 26.46 5.57
N SER A 424 17.21 25.65 4.86
CA SER A 424 17.08 25.73 3.41
C SER A 424 16.20 26.91 3.01
N GLU A 425 16.61 27.67 1.99
CA GLU A 425 15.81 28.75 1.40
C GLU A 425 14.50 28.19 0.83
N GLU A 426 14.54 27.01 0.22
CA GLU A 426 13.35 26.34 -0.33
C GLU A 426 12.34 25.96 0.77
N VAL A 427 12.83 25.45 1.92
CA VAL A 427 11.98 25.15 3.07
C VAL A 427 11.34 26.42 3.61
N THR A 428 12.11 27.53 3.68
CA THR A 428 11.60 28.82 4.12
C THR A 428 10.55 29.38 3.14
N ALA A 429 10.78 29.28 1.83
CA ALA A 429 9.85 29.68 0.80
C ALA A 429 8.54 28.86 0.87
N PHE A 430 8.68 27.54 1.03
CA PHE A 430 7.53 26.66 1.19
C PHE A 430 6.73 26.97 2.46
N GLU A 431 7.39 27.24 3.59
CA GLU A 431 6.68 27.68 4.81
C GLU A 431 5.94 29.01 4.62
N SER A 432 6.54 29.93 3.90
CA SER A 432 5.94 31.25 3.64
C SER A 432 4.76 31.21 2.64
N SER A 433 4.69 30.18 1.81
CA SER A 433 3.60 30.01 0.83
C SER A 433 2.33 29.37 1.41
N ARG A 434 2.33 29.04 2.72
CA ARG A 434 1.18 28.38 3.35
C ARG A 434 -0.01 29.33 3.45
N GLU A 435 -1.19 28.76 3.21
CA GLU A 435 -2.45 29.47 3.45
C GLU A 435 -2.64 29.79 4.94
N PRO A 436 -3.20 30.97 5.28
CA PRO A 436 -3.58 31.27 6.65
C PRO A 436 -4.61 30.25 7.19
N ALA A 437 -4.52 29.94 8.48
CA ALA A 437 -5.40 28.95 9.11
C ALA A 437 -6.89 29.30 9.01
N ASP A 438 -7.22 30.58 9.06
CA ASP A 438 -8.61 31.06 8.95
C ASP A 438 -9.17 30.80 7.54
N GLU A 439 -8.37 30.93 6.49
CA GLU A 439 -8.78 30.61 5.12
C GLU A 439 -9.03 29.10 4.97
N VAL A 440 -8.14 28.26 5.53
CA VAL A 440 -8.31 26.82 5.55
C VAL A 440 -9.62 26.44 6.25
N ARG A 441 -9.93 27.08 7.40
CA ARG A 441 -11.17 26.87 8.14
C ARG A 441 -12.41 27.27 7.35
N LEU A 442 -12.36 28.40 6.65
CA LEU A 442 -13.46 28.88 5.82
C LEU A 442 -13.77 27.99 4.62
N LYS A 443 -12.78 27.27 4.09
CA LYS A 443 -12.94 26.36 2.96
C LYS A 443 -13.58 25.02 3.34
N LEU A 444 -13.48 24.58 4.59
CA LEU A 444 -13.92 23.25 5.02
C LEU A 444 -15.39 22.95 4.68
N PRO A 445 -16.39 23.82 4.96
CA PRO A 445 -17.79 23.49 4.66
C PRO A 445 -18.03 23.27 3.15
N ALA A 446 -17.39 24.04 2.29
CA ALA A 446 -17.51 23.88 0.84
C ALA A 446 -16.87 22.57 0.37
N MET A 447 -15.70 22.22 0.90
CA MET A 447 -14.99 20.99 0.55
C MET A 447 -15.70 19.74 1.08
N SER A 448 -16.29 19.81 2.27
CA SER A 448 -17.12 18.73 2.83
C SER A 448 -18.37 18.51 1.98
N ASN A 449 -19.04 19.58 1.57
CA ASN A 449 -20.20 19.50 0.67
C ASN A 449 -19.82 18.92 -0.72
N GLU A 450 -18.68 19.34 -1.27
CA GLU A 450 -18.16 18.78 -2.53
C GLU A 450 -17.90 17.27 -2.41
N TYR A 451 -17.25 16.83 -1.34
CA TYR A 451 -16.98 15.42 -1.07
C TYR A 451 -18.27 14.60 -0.93
N PHE A 452 -19.23 15.08 -0.14
CA PHE A 452 -20.54 14.44 -0.01
C PHE A 452 -21.24 14.33 -1.37
N THR A 453 -21.28 15.44 -2.12
CA THR A 453 -21.93 15.51 -3.42
C THR A 453 -21.25 14.61 -4.45
N SER A 454 -19.94 14.60 -4.50
CA SER A 454 -19.13 13.74 -5.35
C SER A 454 -19.40 12.27 -5.06
N THR A 455 -19.35 11.87 -3.79
CA THR A 455 -19.61 10.50 -3.35
C THR A 455 -21.05 10.07 -3.63
N LEU A 456 -22.02 10.96 -3.43
CA LEU A 456 -23.41 10.70 -3.79
C LEU A 456 -23.59 10.55 -5.31
N CYS A 457 -22.90 11.35 -6.11
CA CYS A 457 -22.90 11.18 -7.57
C CYS A 457 -22.29 9.83 -7.99
N ASP A 458 -21.20 9.40 -7.35
CA ASP A 458 -20.58 8.09 -7.60
C ASP A 458 -21.51 6.93 -7.27
N ALA A 459 -22.37 7.08 -6.24
CA ALA A 459 -23.38 6.09 -5.89
C ALA A 459 -24.37 5.83 -7.05
N PHE A 460 -24.59 6.82 -7.92
CA PHE A 460 -25.46 6.73 -9.10
C PHE A 460 -24.67 6.68 -10.42
N ASP A 461 -23.35 6.46 -10.40
CA ASP A 461 -22.59 6.27 -11.64
C ASP A 461 -22.70 4.82 -12.14
N LEU A 462 -23.42 4.63 -13.25
CA LEU A 462 -23.61 3.33 -13.90
C LEU A 462 -22.66 3.11 -15.10
N GLN A 463 -21.65 3.96 -15.31
CA GLN A 463 -20.69 3.80 -16.41
C GLN A 463 -19.93 2.48 -16.34
N ARG A 464 -19.47 2.12 -15.13
CA ARG A 464 -18.78 0.84 -14.89
C ARG A 464 -19.69 -0.34 -15.22
N LEU A 465 -20.94 -0.29 -14.79
CA LEU A 465 -21.93 -1.33 -15.09
C LEU A 465 -22.12 -1.50 -16.60
N ARG A 466 -22.26 -0.39 -17.34
CA ARG A 466 -22.34 -0.37 -18.80
C ARG A 466 -21.10 -0.94 -19.46
N TYR A 467 -19.92 -0.59 -18.99
CA TYR A 467 -18.65 -1.14 -19.48
C TYR A 467 -18.58 -2.66 -19.29
N LEU A 468 -18.92 -3.16 -18.10
CA LEU A 468 -18.91 -4.58 -17.79
C LEU A 468 -19.91 -5.36 -18.64
N TYR A 469 -21.12 -4.83 -18.84
CA TYR A 469 -22.09 -5.40 -19.76
C TYR A 469 -21.55 -5.48 -21.19
N ASN A 470 -20.98 -4.40 -21.71
CA ASN A 470 -20.43 -4.38 -23.07
C ASN A 470 -19.28 -5.41 -23.23
N ARG A 471 -18.48 -5.61 -22.19
CA ARG A 471 -17.42 -6.63 -22.16
C ARG A 471 -18.01 -8.04 -22.25
N VAL A 472 -19.02 -8.36 -21.46
CA VAL A 472 -19.73 -9.66 -21.52
C VAL A 472 -20.36 -9.86 -22.88
N ASN A 473 -21.09 -8.87 -23.37
CA ASN A 473 -21.76 -8.93 -24.68
C ASN A 473 -20.77 -9.12 -25.83
N ARG A 474 -19.62 -8.43 -25.81
CA ARG A 474 -18.58 -8.60 -26.82
C ARG A 474 -18.04 -10.02 -26.87
N ILE A 475 -17.74 -10.62 -25.72
CA ILE A 475 -17.23 -12.01 -25.65
C ILE A 475 -18.33 -12.96 -26.17
N TYR A 476 -19.59 -12.72 -25.80
CA TYR A 476 -20.71 -13.49 -26.27
C TYR A 476 -20.86 -13.40 -27.81
N GLN A 477 -20.90 -12.22 -28.39
CA GLN A 477 -21.09 -12.00 -29.84
C GLN A 477 -19.98 -12.64 -30.67
N VAL A 478 -18.72 -12.57 -30.18
CA VAL A 478 -17.57 -13.10 -30.94
C VAL A 478 -17.47 -14.62 -30.85
N ASN A 479 -17.79 -15.22 -29.71
CA ASN A 479 -17.46 -16.63 -29.46
C ASN A 479 -18.67 -17.54 -29.22
N LEU A 480 -19.83 -17.01 -28.83
CA LEU A 480 -20.94 -17.82 -28.31
C LEU A 480 -22.25 -17.61 -29.05
N SER A 481 -22.39 -16.57 -29.88
CA SER A 481 -23.65 -16.25 -30.54
C SER A 481 -24.18 -17.37 -31.46
N ASN A 482 -23.28 -18.10 -32.10
CA ASN A 482 -23.62 -19.24 -32.95
C ASN A 482 -23.96 -20.51 -32.15
N LEU A 483 -23.40 -20.66 -30.95
CA LEU A 483 -23.61 -21.81 -30.06
C LEU A 483 -24.88 -21.66 -29.22
N TYR A 484 -25.25 -20.45 -28.87
CA TYR A 484 -26.38 -20.11 -28.00
C TYR A 484 -27.24 -18.99 -28.61
N PRO A 485 -27.84 -19.17 -29.81
CA PRO A 485 -28.56 -18.12 -30.51
C PRO A 485 -29.77 -17.58 -29.73
N ASP A 486 -30.40 -18.39 -28.87
CA ASP A 486 -31.54 -18.00 -28.03
C ASP A 486 -31.18 -16.89 -27.02
N GLN A 487 -29.91 -16.76 -26.65
CA GLN A 487 -29.45 -15.69 -25.77
C GLN A 487 -29.29 -14.36 -26.50
N ALA A 488 -29.16 -14.32 -27.82
CA ALA A 488 -28.94 -13.10 -28.60
C ALA A 488 -30.08 -12.08 -28.39
N CYS A 489 -31.33 -12.53 -28.39
CA CYS A 489 -32.48 -11.69 -28.13
C CYS A 489 -32.39 -11.04 -26.71
N ARG A 490 -32.00 -11.82 -25.71
CA ARG A 490 -31.85 -11.33 -24.33
C ARG A 490 -30.73 -10.29 -24.20
N PHE A 491 -29.57 -10.50 -24.84
CA PHE A 491 -28.51 -9.50 -24.86
C PHE A 491 -28.94 -8.22 -25.56
N ASN A 492 -29.66 -8.30 -26.68
CA ASN A 492 -30.14 -7.12 -27.37
C ASN A 492 -31.16 -6.33 -26.52
N THR A 493 -32.08 -7.03 -25.87
CA THR A 493 -33.07 -6.43 -24.96
C THR A 493 -32.43 -5.72 -23.79
N VAL A 494 -31.42 -6.34 -23.17
CA VAL A 494 -30.67 -5.74 -22.04
C VAL A 494 -29.84 -4.54 -22.49
N GLY A 495 -29.29 -4.55 -23.69
CA GLY A 495 -28.50 -3.47 -24.23
C GLY A 495 -29.29 -2.22 -24.62
N ALA A 496 -30.35 -2.41 -25.38
CA ALA A 496 -31.12 -1.33 -26.01
C ALA A 496 -32.39 -0.91 -25.24
N GLY A 497 -32.92 -1.81 -24.41
CA GLY A 497 -34.29 -1.70 -23.86
C GLY A 497 -35.34 -2.24 -24.84
N ILE A 498 -36.55 -2.47 -24.36
CA ILE A 498 -37.69 -2.82 -25.20
C ILE A 498 -38.23 -1.52 -25.80
N SER A 499 -37.89 -1.24 -27.06
CA SER A 499 -38.70 -0.32 -27.89
C SER A 499 -39.89 -1.14 -28.41
N GLU A 500 -41.07 -0.54 -28.39
CA GLU A 500 -42.30 -1.17 -28.93
C GLU A 500 -42.07 -1.76 -30.32
N PRO A 501 -42.61 -2.92 -30.66
CA PRO A 501 -42.52 -3.46 -31.99
C PRO A 501 -43.33 -2.60 -32.96
N VAL A 502 -42.66 -2.02 -33.94
CA VAL A 502 -43.31 -1.44 -35.11
C VAL A 502 -43.68 -2.59 -36.05
N GLY A 503 -44.96 -2.80 -36.24
CA GLY A 503 -45.53 -3.34 -37.48
C GLY A 503 -45.71 -4.85 -37.61
N GLU A 504 -46.95 -5.25 -37.45
CA GLU A 504 -47.73 -6.21 -38.29
C GLU A 504 -47.12 -7.53 -38.77
N THR A 505 -47.59 -8.57 -38.24
CA THR A 505 -48.32 -9.78 -38.77
C THR A 505 -47.91 -11.05 -38.06
N ALA A 506 -48.73 -11.50 -37.14
CA ALA A 506 -48.85 -12.92 -36.81
C ALA A 506 -50.14 -13.18 -36.01
N PRO A 507 -50.77 -14.35 -36.10
CA PRO A 507 -52.16 -14.55 -35.78
C PRO A 507 -52.44 -14.67 -34.29
N GLN A 508 -53.61 -14.17 -33.93
CA GLN A 508 -54.21 -14.25 -32.61
C GLN A 508 -54.28 -15.70 -32.10
N GLN A 509 -53.71 -15.96 -30.94
CA GLN A 509 -54.23 -16.92 -29.98
C GLN A 509 -54.26 -16.33 -28.59
N ASP A 510 -55.47 -16.27 -28.11
CA ASP A 510 -55.93 -15.76 -26.82
C ASP A 510 -55.31 -16.56 -25.66
N SER A 511 -54.62 -15.89 -24.73
CA SER A 511 -54.65 -16.26 -23.31
C SER A 511 -53.77 -15.30 -22.49
N GLY A 512 -54.39 -14.61 -21.54
CA GLY A 512 -53.69 -14.12 -20.33
C GLY A 512 -53.02 -12.78 -20.47
N LYS A 513 -53.66 -11.72 -19.97
CA LYS A 513 -53.07 -10.44 -19.66
C LYS A 513 -51.90 -10.62 -18.69
N ASP A 514 -50.72 -10.91 -19.20
CA ASP A 514 -49.47 -10.74 -18.47
C ASP A 514 -48.87 -9.40 -18.86
N ASN A 515 -48.77 -8.51 -17.86
CA ASN A 515 -48.10 -7.22 -17.93
C ASN A 515 -46.74 -7.37 -18.57
N GLN A 516 -46.56 -7.04 -19.84
CA GLN A 516 -45.26 -6.82 -20.46
C GLN A 516 -44.64 -5.62 -19.74
N LYS A 517 -43.81 -5.89 -18.74
CA LYS A 517 -43.04 -4.88 -18.01
C LYS A 517 -42.04 -4.29 -18.99
N THR A 518 -42.28 -3.07 -19.40
CA THR A 518 -41.33 -2.23 -20.12
C THR A 518 -40.03 -2.14 -19.31
N PHE A 519 -38.92 -2.56 -19.88
CA PHE A 519 -37.63 -2.62 -19.23
C PHE A 519 -36.70 -1.59 -19.89
N ALA A 520 -36.10 -0.70 -19.08
CA ALA A 520 -35.12 0.25 -19.57
C ALA A 520 -33.77 -0.44 -19.78
N GLY A 521 -33.21 -0.38 -20.98
CA GLY A 521 -31.91 -0.95 -21.27
C GLY A 521 -30.78 -0.24 -20.52
N ILE A 522 -29.64 -0.92 -20.33
CA ILE A 522 -28.47 -0.41 -19.61
C ILE A 522 -28.00 0.96 -20.14
N ARG A 523 -28.10 1.20 -21.45
CA ARG A 523 -27.74 2.50 -22.05
C ARG A 523 -28.65 3.61 -21.54
N SER A 524 -29.97 3.39 -21.59
CA SER A 524 -30.96 4.37 -21.11
C SER A 524 -30.83 4.62 -19.61
N LEU A 525 -30.58 3.56 -18.83
CA LEU A 525 -30.33 3.68 -17.37
C LEU A 525 -29.09 4.50 -17.07
N SER A 526 -27.99 4.30 -17.80
CA SER A 526 -26.77 5.08 -17.65
C SER A 526 -27.00 6.57 -17.99
N ASP A 527 -27.76 6.84 -19.06
CA ASP A 527 -28.07 8.23 -19.47
C ASP A 527 -29.01 8.91 -18.44
N THR A 528 -29.95 8.16 -17.86
CA THR A 528 -30.83 8.64 -16.78
C THR A 528 -30.03 8.92 -15.50
N ALA A 529 -29.08 8.06 -15.16
CA ALA A 529 -28.19 8.27 -14.02
C ALA A 529 -27.34 9.54 -14.17
N GLN A 530 -26.81 9.80 -15.37
CA GLN A 530 -26.06 11.04 -15.63
C GLN A 530 -26.93 12.31 -15.49
N LYS A 531 -28.17 12.25 -15.96
CA LYS A 531 -29.13 13.36 -15.76
C LYS A 531 -29.40 13.58 -14.29
N PHE A 532 -29.55 12.50 -13.52
CA PHE A 532 -29.77 12.58 -12.07
C PHE A 532 -28.55 13.14 -11.34
N GLN A 533 -27.33 12.73 -11.68
CA GLN A 533 -26.09 13.32 -11.13
C GLN A 533 -26.01 14.84 -11.35
N LYS A 534 -26.44 15.32 -12.53
CA LYS A 534 -26.51 16.77 -12.79
C LYS A 534 -27.54 17.47 -11.87
N GLN A 535 -28.67 16.83 -11.58
CA GLN A 535 -29.68 17.35 -10.65
C GLN A 535 -29.13 17.39 -9.22
N ILE A 536 -28.43 16.32 -8.75
CA ILE A 536 -27.77 16.30 -7.45
C ILE A 536 -26.81 17.50 -7.31
N ARG A 537 -25.92 17.69 -8.28
CA ARG A 537 -24.95 18.81 -8.28
C ARG A 537 -25.65 20.18 -8.24
N TYR A 538 -26.73 20.34 -8.98
CA TYR A 538 -27.51 21.58 -8.98
C TYR A 538 -28.16 21.86 -7.62
N ILE A 539 -28.77 20.84 -6.99
CA ILE A 539 -29.39 20.97 -5.67
C ILE A 539 -28.32 21.24 -4.61
N ALA A 540 -27.20 20.48 -4.63
CA ALA A 540 -26.10 20.65 -3.68
C ALA A 540 -25.48 22.05 -3.76
N ALA A 541 -25.35 22.64 -4.95
CA ALA A 541 -24.82 23.97 -5.15
C ALA A 541 -25.73 25.06 -4.53
N SER A 542 -27.02 24.78 -4.29
CA SER A 542 -27.96 25.69 -3.64
C SER A 542 -27.95 25.61 -2.10
N ILE A 543 -27.19 24.64 -1.53
CA ILE A 543 -27.07 24.46 -0.07
C ILE A 543 -25.99 25.40 0.45
N HIS A 544 -26.41 26.48 1.11
CA HIS A 544 -25.49 27.51 1.63
C HIS A 544 -25.18 27.34 3.12
N SER A 545 -26.01 26.57 3.84
CA SER A 545 -25.83 26.29 5.28
C SER A 545 -26.48 24.96 5.67
N GLY A 546 -25.85 24.25 6.58
CA GLY A 546 -26.30 22.93 7.07
C GLY A 546 -25.58 21.75 6.41
N ALA A 547 -25.70 20.57 6.98
CA ALA A 547 -25.18 19.34 6.38
C ALA A 547 -26.07 18.97 5.18
N PRO A 548 -25.51 18.51 4.04
CA PRO A 548 -26.28 18.07 2.88
C PRO A 548 -27.29 16.97 3.19
N ASP A 549 -27.02 16.15 4.20
CA ASP A 549 -27.90 15.09 4.70
C ASP A 549 -29.21 15.61 5.29
N ASP A 550 -29.22 16.84 5.80
CA ASP A 550 -30.40 17.46 6.43
C ASP A 550 -31.30 18.18 5.42
N PHE A 551 -30.95 18.17 4.11
CA PHE A 551 -31.70 18.88 3.10
C PHE A 551 -32.89 18.04 2.57
N PRO A 552 -34.14 18.32 2.93
CA PRO A 552 -35.29 17.47 2.63
C PRO A 552 -35.49 17.19 1.15
N LEU A 553 -35.27 18.20 0.29
CA LEU A 553 -35.42 18.07 -1.15
C LEU A 553 -34.41 17.07 -1.75
N LEU A 554 -33.14 17.11 -1.28
CA LEU A 554 -32.12 16.19 -1.75
C LEU A 554 -32.44 14.77 -1.31
N ARG A 555 -32.84 14.59 -0.03
CA ARG A 555 -33.23 13.29 0.52
C ARG A 555 -34.41 12.68 -0.26
N GLU A 556 -35.49 13.46 -0.51
CA GLU A 556 -36.65 13.00 -1.30
C GLU A 556 -36.23 12.54 -2.72
N ARG A 557 -35.38 13.33 -3.38
CA ARG A 557 -34.91 13.04 -4.72
C ARG A 557 -34.04 11.77 -4.77
N VAL A 558 -33.15 11.60 -3.79
CA VAL A 558 -32.29 10.40 -3.65
C VAL A 558 -33.17 9.17 -3.40
N THR A 559 -34.15 9.26 -2.49
CA THR A 559 -35.08 8.15 -2.23
C THR A 559 -35.82 7.70 -3.49
N LYS A 560 -36.43 8.64 -4.22
CA LYS A 560 -37.13 8.34 -5.49
C LYS A 560 -36.20 7.73 -6.54
N ALA A 561 -34.96 8.20 -6.62
CA ALA A 561 -33.97 7.64 -7.56
C ALA A 561 -33.57 6.22 -7.14
N CYS A 562 -33.34 5.95 -5.85
CA CYS A 562 -33.03 4.59 -5.37
C CYS A 562 -34.17 3.62 -5.66
N GLU A 563 -35.45 4.01 -5.45
CA GLU A 563 -36.62 3.19 -5.79
C GLU A 563 -36.64 2.87 -7.29
N TYR A 564 -36.42 3.88 -8.14
CA TYR A 564 -36.39 3.72 -9.59
C TYR A 564 -35.27 2.79 -10.02
N PHE A 565 -34.03 3.08 -9.68
CA PHE A 565 -32.89 2.29 -10.12
C PHE A 565 -32.91 0.87 -9.54
N ARG A 566 -33.35 0.68 -8.30
CA ARG A 566 -33.52 -0.66 -7.71
C ARG A 566 -34.52 -1.49 -8.51
N LYS A 567 -35.66 -0.90 -8.91
CA LYS A 567 -36.67 -1.58 -9.72
C LYS A 567 -36.11 -2.01 -11.06
N GLU A 568 -35.38 -1.13 -11.74
CA GLU A 568 -34.85 -1.38 -13.09
C GLU A 568 -33.61 -2.30 -13.09
N LEU A 569 -32.78 -2.33 -12.01
CA LEU A 569 -31.61 -3.20 -11.94
C LEU A 569 -31.92 -4.64 -11.51
N LYS A 570 -33.02 -4.90 -10.80
CA LYS A 570 -33.41 -6.29 -10.41
C LYS A 570 -33.54 -7.24 -11.58
N PRO A 571 -34.21 -6.92 -12.70
CA PRO A 571 -34.27 -7.78 -13.88
C PRO A 571 -32.90 -8.06 -14.51
N LEU A 572 -31.99 -7.07 -14.47
CA LEU A 572 -30.61 -7.24 -14.96
C LEU A 572 -29.82 -8.25 -14.13
N ALA A 573 -30.02 -8.29 -12.81
CA ALA A 573 -29.38 -9.29 -11.96
C ALA A 573 -29.91 -10.71 -12.27
N SER A 574 -31.21 -10.85 -12.51
CA SER A 574 -31.82 -12.12 -12.94
C SER A 574 -31.34 -12.57 -14.33
N PHE A 575 -31.00 -11.64 -15.22
CA PHE A 575 -30.36 -11.94 -16.50
C PHE A 575 -28.88 -12.35 -16.31
N ALA A 576 -28.13 -11.65 -15.47
CA ALA A 576 -26.69 -11.87 -15.31
C ALA A 576 -26.34 -13.18 -14.60
N ALA A 577 -27.17 -13.61 -13.63
CA ALA A 577 -26.88 -14.79 -12.81
C ALA A 577 -26.74 -16.09 -13.64
N PRO A 578 -27.61 -16.44 -14.59
CA PRO A 578 -27.44 -17.62 -15.45
C PRO A 578 -26.21 -17.59 -16.33
N LEU A 579 -25.71 -16.39 -16.72
CA LEU A 579 -24.52 -16.26 -17.57
C LEU A 579 -23.28 -16.82 -16.92
N THR A 580 -23.19 -16.80 -15.58
CA THR A 580 -22.06 -17.36 -14.83
C THR A 580 -21.99 -18.88 -14.86
N LEU A 581 -23.07 -19.56 -15.29
CA LEU A 581 -23.23 -21.01 -15.31
C LEU A 581 -23.15 -21.60 -16.71
N ILE A 582 -23.00 -20.79 -17.76
CA ILE A 582 -22.92 -21.27 -19.14
C ILE A 582 -21.70 -22.18 -19.30
N GLU A 583 -21.93 -23.39 -19.81
CA GLU A 583 -20.86 -24.33 -20.15
C GLU A 583 -20.27 -23.98 -21.51
N ILE A 584 -18.98 -23.87 -21.59
CA ILE A 584 -18.22 -23.51 -22.80
C ILE A 584 -17.06 -24.48 -22.91
N ASP A 585 -16.89 -25.09 -24.08
CA ASP A 585 -15.86 -26.11 -24.33
C ASP A 585 -14.46 -25.49 -24.38
N ASP A 586 -14.32 -24.31 -24.97
CA ASP A 586 -13.04 -23.59 -25.01
C ASP A 586 -12.69 -23.04 -23.62
N LYS A 587 -11.56 -23.51 -23.07
CA LYS A 587 -11.10 -23.15 -21.71
C LYS A 587 -10.78 -21.67 -21.54
N GLU A 588 -10.23 -21.02 -22.55
CA GLU A 588 -9.84 -19.61 -22.49
C GLU A 588 -11.07 -18.71 -22.61
N VAL A 589 -11.97 -19.02 -23.55
CA VAL A 589 -13.27 -18.33 -23.69
C VAL A 589 -14.12 -18.52 -22.43
N LYS A 590 -14.18 -19.75 -21.88
CA LYS A 590 -14.88 -20.04 -20.62
C LYS A 590 -14.38 -19.19 -19.47
N LYS A 591 -13.05 -19.13 -19.29
CA LYS A 591 -12.40 -18.33 -18.24
C LYS A 591 -12.69 -16.84 -18.40
N ALA A 592 -12.55 -16.31 -19.62
CA ALA A 592 -12.77 -14.90 -19.92
C ALA A 592 -14.24 -14.50 -19.76
N PHE A 593 -15.17 -15.31 -20.27
CA PHE A 593 -16.61 -15.05 -20.20
C PHE A 593 -17.12 -15.14 -18.77
N LYS A 594 -16.76 -16.20 -18.04
CA LYS A 594 -17.14 -16.39 -16.65
C LYS A 594 -16.63 -15.23 -15.77
N ALA A 595 -15.36 -14.84 -15.89
CA ALA A 595 -14.82 -13.72 -15.14
C ALA A 595 -15.56 -12.40 -15.45
N ALA A 596 -15.88 -12.13 -16.73
CA ALA A 596 -16.63 -10.95 -17.12
C ALA A 596 -18.08 -10.96 -16.58
N ALA A 597 -18.76 -12.11 -16.62
CA ALA A 597 -20.11 -12.26 -16.10
C ALA A 597 -20.16 -12.13 -14.57
N GLU A 598 -19.17 -12.67 -13.86
CA GLU A 598 -19.02 -12.55 -12.40
C GLU A 598 -18.77 -11.09 -12.00
N GLU A 599 -17.87 -10.37 -12.68
CA GLU A 599 -17.64 -8.94 -12.43
C GLU A 599 -18.91 -8.11 -12.65
N PHE A 600 -19.67 -8.41 -13.71
CA PHE A 600 -20.93 -7.72 -14.02
C PHE A 600 -22.00 -7.98 -12.96
N LEU A 601 -22.17 -9.21 -12.53
CA LEU A 601 -23.11 -9.58 -11.46
C LEU A 601 -22.72 -8.98 -10.11
N SER A 602 -21.43 -8.94 -9.79
CA SER A 602 -20.92 -8.32 -8.59
C SER A 602 -21.24 -6.82 -8.53
N GLU A 603 -21.03 -6.09 -9.63
CA GLU A 603 -21.38 -4.66 -9.70
C GLU A 603 -22.89 -4.42 -9.56
N LEU A 604 -23.73 -5.27 -10.18
CA LEU A 604 -25.19 -5.21 -10.01
C LEU A 604 -25.61 -5.43 -8.57
N ARG A 605 -25.03 -6.43 -7.88
CA ARG A 605 -25.28 -6.71 -6.47
C ARG A 605 -24.92 -5.49 -5.62
N PHE A 606 -23.72 -4.92 -5.81
CA PHE A 606 -23.28 -3.74 -5.10
C PHE A 606 -24.30 -2.61 -5.22
N ARG A 607 -24.75 -2.27 -6.44
CA ARG A 607 -25.73 -1.21 -6.67
C ARG A 607 -27.06 -1.49 -6.00
N LEU A 608 -27.56 -2.72 -6.09
CA LEU A 608 -28.82 -3.10 -5.46
C LEU A 608 -28.74 -3.00 -3.93
N THR A 609 -27.68 -3.55 -3.32
CA THR A 609 -27.47 -3.45 -1.86
C THR A 609 -27.31 -2.00 -1.43
N LEU A 610 -26.55 -1.20 -2.17
CA LEU A 610 -26.36 0.22 -1.88
C LEU A 610 -27.70 0.98 -1.88
N TYR A 611 -28.55 0.77 -2.88
CA TYR A 611 -29.85 1.44 -2.94
C TYR A 611 -30.80 0.94 -1.85
N GLU A 612 -30.74 -0.32 -1.46
CA GLU A 612 -31.49 -0.85 -0.32
C GLU A 612 -31.06 -0.22 1.00
N THR A 613 -29.75 -0.07 1.22
CA THR A 613 -29.19 0.60 2.40
C THR A 613 -29.59 2.07 2.43
N ILE A 614 -29.50 2.80 1.31
CA ILE A 614 -29.90 4.22 1.24
C ILE A 614 -31.42 4.37 1.54
N LEU A 615 -32.24 3.45 1.10
CA LEU A 615 -33.68 3.49 1.37
C LEU A 615 -34.02 3.21 2.83
N SER A 616 -33.24 2.39 3.54
CA SER A 616 -33.48 2.04 4.95
C SER A 616 -32.85 3.03 5.94
N GLU A 617 -31.64 3.51 5.66
CA GLU A 617 -30.81 4.25 6.61
C GLU A 617 -30.53 5.71 6.18
N GLY A 618 -30.78 6.03 4.90
CA GLY A 618 -30.32 7.28 4.27
C GLY A 618 -28.94 7.11 3.64
N PHE A 619 -28.51 8.14 2.88
CA PHE A 619 -27.17 8.14 2.29
C PHE A 619 -26.13 8.59 3.30
N SER A 620 -25.06 7.82 3.43
CA SER A 620 -23.87 8.17 4.21
C SER A 620 -22.62 7.83 3.38
N THR A 621 -21.65 8.75 3.36
CA THR A 621 -20.35 8.51 2.71
C THR A 621 -19.64 7.30 3.29
N LYS A 622 -19.74 7.12 4.62
CA LYS A 622 -19.20 5.97 5.35
C LYS A 622 -19.82 4.64 4.89
N SER A 623 -21.15 4.56 4.84
CA SER A 623 -21.88 3.36 4.38
C SER A 623 -21.57 3.05 2.92
N TYR A 624 -21.45 4.09 2.07
CA TYR A 624 -21.06 3.93 0.67
C TYR A 624 -19.67 3.29 0.52
N HIS A 625 -18.66 3.85 1.19
CA HIS A 625 -17.29 3.33 1.11
C HIS A 625 -17.20 1.90 1.67
N LYS A 626 -17.88 1.60 2.76
CA LYS A 626 -17.95 0.25 3.32
C LYS A 626 -18.51 -0.74 2.30
N LEU A 627 -19.70 -0.48 1.75
CA LEU A 627 -20.34 -1.37 0.78
C LEU A 627 -19.53 -1.53 -0.51
N LYS A 628 -18.92 -0.45 -1.01
CA LYS A 628 -18.06 -0.50 -2.19
C LYS A 628 -16.89 -1.44 -1.98
N THR A 629 -16.31 -1.40 -0.82
CA THR A 629 -15.20 -2.25 -0.45
C THR A 629 -15.60 -3.70 -0.22
N ASP A 630 -16.69 -3.93 0.50
CA ASP A 630 -17.23 -5.29 0.71
C ASP A 630 -17.49 -5.97 -0.63
N ASN A 631 -17.91 -5.20 -1.64
CA ASN A 631 -18.08 -5.70 -3.00
C ASN A 631 -16.74 -6.04 -3.68
N GLU A 632 -15.70 -5.20 -3.52
CA GLU A 632 -14.38 -5.46 -4.11
C GLU A 632 -13.65 -6.63 -3.46
N LEU A 633 -14.00 -6.95 -2.22
CA LEU A 633 -13.43 -8.04 -1.43
C LEU A 633 -14.25 -9.33 -1.48
N SER A 634 -15.50 -9.25 -1.98
CA SER A 634 -16.41 -10.40 -2.00
C SER A 634 -15.79 -11.60 -2.71
N ASP A 635 -15.76 -12.72 -1.98
CA ASP A 635 -15.21 -13.98 -2.44
C ASP A 635 -16.11 -14.66 -3.49
N GLU A 636 -15.50 -15.53 -4.31
CA GLU A 636 -16.19 -16.43 -5.24
C GLU A 636 -17.31 -17.26 -4.58
N ARG A 637 -17.18 -17.56 -3.28
CA ARG A 637 -18.19 -18.28 -2.48
C ARG A 637 -19.46 -17.46 -2.28
N SER A 638 -19.33 -16.18 -1.94
CA SER A 638 -20.46 -15.25 -1.76
C SER A 638 -21.23 -15.05 -3.07
N LEU A 639 -20.51 -14.99 -4.20
CA LEU A 639 -21.09 -14.86 -5.53
C LEU A 639 -21.87 -16.12 -5.93
N LYS A 640 -21.33 -17.32 -5.64
CA LYS A 640 -22.01 -18.60 -5.87
C LYS A 640 -23.29 -18.75 -5.04
N ALA A 641 -23.29 -18.27 -3.79
CA ALA A 641 -24.48 -18.25 -2.94
C ALA A 641 -25.57 -17.34 -3.53
N LEU A 642 -25.19 -16.15 -4.01
CA LEU A 642 -26.10 -15.22 -4.69
C LEU A 642 -26.70 -15.82 -5.97
N VAL A 643 -25.87 -16.41 -6.83
CA VAL A 643 -26.33 -17.09 -8.07
C VAL A 643 -27.37 -18.13 -7.72
N ARG A 644 -27.14 -18.95 -6.69
CA ARG A 644 -28.14 -19.96 -6.24
C ARG A 644 -29.45 -19.31 -5.77
N SER A 645 -29.39 -18.21 -5.02
CA SER A 645 -30.60 -17.52 -4.54
C SER A 645 -31.43 -16.88 -5.65
N LEU A 646 -30.79 -16.41 -6.72
CA LEU A 646 -31.45 -15.79 -7.86
C LEU A 646 -32.06 -16.82 -8.85
N ILE A 647 -31.49 -18.02 -8.89
CA ILE A 647 -31.93 -19.09 -9.80
C ILE A 647 -32.97 -20.03 -9.16
N SER A 648 -32.99 -20.16 -7.82
CA SER A 648 -33.85 -21.12 -7.09
C SER A 648 -35.38 -20.96 -7.23
N PRO A 649 -36.00 -19.83 -7.61
CA PRO A 649 -37.45 -19.75 -7.77
C PRO A 649 -37.98 -20.35 -9.06
N GLN A 650 -37.18 -20.54 -10.10
CA GLN A 650 -37.67 -20.95 -11.43
C GLN A 650 -37.52 -22.44 -11.77
N VAL A 651 -36.74 -23.21 -11.01
CA VAL A 651 -36.51 -24.65 -11.29
C VAL A 651 -37.56 -25.56 -10.64
N LYS A 652 -38.42 -25.03 -9.75
CA LYS A 652 -39.48 -25.83 -9.10
C LYS A 652 -40.76 -26.00 -9.91
N SER A 653 -40.89 -25.38 -11.09
CA SER A 653 -42.13 -25.49 -11.92
C SER A 653 -42.03 -26.36 -13.17
N SER A 654 -40.88 -27.00 -13.45
CA SER A 654 -40.74 -27.84 -14.65
C SER A 654 -40.25 -29.28 -14.38
N ALA A 655 -40.28 -29.74 -13.13
CA ALA A 655 -39.87 -31.10 -12.76
C ALA A 655 -41.02 -31.92 -12.13
N SER A 656 -42.24 -31.83 -12.69
CA SER A 656 -43.31 -32.78 -12.40
C SER A 656 -43.89 -33.24 -13.73
N GLU A 657 -43.31 -34.27 -14.30
CA GLU A 657 -43.91 -35.26 -15.19
C GLU A 657 -42.82 -35.97 -15.98
N THR A 658 -42.23 -36.99 -15.39
CA THR A 658 -41.89 -38.26 -16.07
C THR A 658 -41.36 -39.25 -15.03
N SER A 659 -42.15 -40.25 -14.75
CA SER A 659 -41.79 -41.39 -13.88
C SER A 659 -40.69 -42.25 -14.48
N PRO A 660 -39.79 -42.82 -13.66
CA PRO A 660 -38.74 -43.70 -14.15
C PRO A 660 -39.26 -45.14 -14.28
N ARG A 661 -38.95 -45.75 -15.41
CA ARG A 661 -39.04 -47.21 -15.59
C ARG A 661 -37.98 -47.90 -14.75
N GLN A 662 -38.43 -48.84 -13.93
CA GLN A 662 -37.64 -49.83 -13.21
C GLN A 662 -36.86 -50.72 -14.18
N VAL A 663 -35.55 -50.90 -13.93
CA VAL A 663 -34.80 -52.09 -14.37
C VAL A 663 -34.12 -52.69 -13.14
N GLN A 664 -34.38 -53.98 -12.97
CA GLN A 664 -33.99 -54.84 -11.85
C GLN A 664 -32.50 -55.08 -11.76
N ARG A 665 -32.03 -55.21 -10.53
CA ARG A 665 -30.73 -55.78 -10.13
C ARG A 665 -30.74 -57.30 -10.14
N PRO A 666 -29.60 -57.97 -10.17
CA PRO A 666 -29.42 -59.17 -9.37
C PRO A 666 -28.39 -59.00 -8.21
N GLU A 667 -28.77 -59.70 -7.17
CA GLU A 667 -28.13 -59.84 -5.87
C GLU A 667 -26.85 -60.71 -5.85
N GLY A 668 -26.10 -60.55 -4.83
CA GLY A 668 -25.22 -61.55 -4.24
C GLY A 668 -23.85 -61.01 -3.89
N THR A 669 -23.32 -61.03 -2.76
CA THR A 669 -23.36 -61.73 -1.48
C THR A 669 -22.32 -61.07 -0.54
N ALA A 670 -22.64 -61.17 0.73
CA ALA A 670 -21.90 -60.61 1.88
C ALA A 670 -20.61 -61.35 2.22
N ARG A 671 -19.74 -60.66 2.95
CA ARG A 671 -19.09 -61.05 4.27
C ARG A 671 -17.99 -60.04 4.63
N GLN A 672 -18.18 -59.31 5.70
CA GLN A 672 -17.73 -59.43 7.07
C GLN A 672 -16.20 -59.46 7.30
N ASP A 673 -15.79 -58.40 7.95
CA ASP A 673 -15.14 -58.32 9.29
C ASP A 673 -13.62 -58.22 9.43
N LYS A 674 -13.27 -57.27 10.27
CA LYS A 674 -12.23 -57.21 11.29
C LYS A 674 -10.99 -56.30 11.08
N ARG A 675 -10.99 -55.28 11.95
CA ARG A 675 -9.77 -54.66 12.52
C ARG A 675 -9.01 -55.69 13.40
N PRO A 676 -7.80 -55.48 13.93
CA PRO A 676 -7.11 -54.21 14.22
C PRO A 676 -5.54 -54.22 14.13
N CYS A 677 -4.97 -52.99 14.34
CA CYS A 677 -3.72 -52.64 15.08
C CYS A 677 -2.32 -52.94 14.53
N ALA A 678 -1.57 -51.92 14.50
CA ALA A 678 -0.30 -51.59 15.19
C ALA A 678 1.02 -51.67 14.39
N ASP A 679 1.75 -50.57 14.53
CA ASP A 679 3.20 -50.41 14.65
C ASP A 679 4.13 -50.46 13.44
N GLY A 680 4.84 -49.35 13.25
CA GLY A 680 6.29 -49.42 13.11
C GLY A 680 6.93 -48.76 11.91
N GLU A 681 7.61 -47.66 12.21
CA GLU A 681 8.89 -47.19 11.67
C GLU A 681 9.08 -46.72 10.23
N THR A 682 9.44 -45.42 10.20
CA THR A 682 10.54 -44.75 9.47
C THR A 682 10.91 -45.18 8.06
N VAL A 683 10.94 -44.20 7.15
CA VAL A 683 12.09 -43.75 6.34
C VAL A 683 11.63 -42.59 5.42
N GLU A 684 12.25 -41.41 5.54
CA GLU A 684 12.42 -40.42 4.47
C GLU A 684 13.31 -41.01 3.35
N PRO A 685 13.43 -40.48 2.13
CA PRO A 685 13.37 -39.08 1.73
C PRO A 685 12.79 -38.81 0.31
N SER A 686 12.77 -37.56 -0.02
CA SER A 686 13.06 -37.00 -1.34
C SER A 686 12.02 -36.03 -1.91
N ALA A 687 12.50 -34.82 -2.04
CA ALA A 687 11.99 -33.68 -2.77
C ALA A 687 11.35 -33.98 -4.14
N THR A 688 10.21 -33.37 -4.37
CA THR A 688 9.74 -33.10 -5.74
C THR A 688 9.23 -31.66 -5.84
N THR A 689 10.01 -30.88 -6.54
CA THR A 689 9.82 -29.52 -6.99
C THR A 689 8.56 -29.40 -7.85
N GLN A 690 7.55 -28.67 -7.41
CA GLN A 690 6.44 -28.28 -8.25
C GLN A 690 6.77 -26.96 -8.96
N THR A 691 6.94 -27.04 -10.26
CA THR A 691 7.06 -25.91 -11.19
C THR A 691 5.68 -25.29 -11.45
N GLN A 692 5.55 -24.02 -11.12
CA GLN A 692 4.41 -23.20 -11.51
C GLN A 692 4.58 -22.69 -12.95
N LYS A 693 3.50 -22.81 -13.74
CA LYS A 693 3.36 -22.26 -15.09
C LYS A 693 3.05 -20.76 -15.03
N PRO A 694 3.65 -19.93 -15.89
CA PRO A 694 3.16 -18.58 -16.17
C PRO A 694 2.23 -18.54 -17.38
N ALA A 695 1.25 -17.63 -17.35
CA ALA A 695 0.28 -17.39 -18.39
C ALA A 695 0.83 -16.49 -19.51
N ASP A 696 0.46 -16.84 -20.75
CA ASP A 696 0.82 -16.13 -21.98
C ASP A 696 -0.04 -14.89 -22.23
N GLY A 697 0.63 -13.79 -22.63
CA GLY A 697 0.01 -12.65 -23.30
C GLY A 697 0.61 -12.53 -24.71
N GLN A 698 -0.21 -12.68 -25.73
CA GLN A 698 0.19 -12.42 -27.13
C GLN A 698 0.29 -10.90 -27.35
N SER A 699 1.46 -10.42 -27.74
CA SER A 699 1.64 -9.15 -28.45
C SER A 699 2.46 -9.41 -29.71
N GLN A 700 1.93 -9.01 -30.85
CA GLN A 700 2.66 -8.90 -32.10
C GLN A 700 3.65 -7.76 -31.94
N GLU A 701 4.93 -8.07 -31.98
CA GLU A 701 6.01 -7.09 -32.07
C GLU A 701 6.87 -7.41 -33.28
N SER A 702 6.89 -6.47 -34.21
CA SER A 702 7.94 -6.31 -35.21
C SER A 702 9.07 -5.54 -34.54
N ASP A 703 10.05 -6.25 -33.96
CA ASP A 703 11.24 -5.63 -33.38
C ASP A 703 12.46 -5.97 -34.25
N THR A 704 13.03 -4.92 -34.82
CA THR A 704 14.36 -4.87 -35.34
C THR A 704 15.36 -4.93 -34.17
N TYR A 705 15.97 -6.08 -33.94
CA TYR A 705 16.93 -6.30 -32.86
C TYR A 705 18.33 -5.77 -33.27
N THR A 706 18.70 -4.63 -32.69
CA THR A 706 20.04 -4.04 -32.74
C THR A 706 20.84 -4.42 -31.49
N GLY A 707 21.37 -5.65 -31.39
CA GLY A 707 22.12 -6.06 -30.21
C GLY A 707 22.85 -7.39 -30.32
N SER A 708 22.72 -8.13 -31.42
CA SER A 708 23.43 -9.36 -31.67
C SER A 708 24.53 -9.12 -32.69
N THR A 709 25.65 -9.89 -32.57
CA THR A 709 26.75 -9.91 -33.55
C THR A 709 26.31 -10.39 -34.92
N HIS A 710 25.18 -11.12 -35.03
CA HIS A 710 24.63 -11.69 -36.27
C HIS A 710 23.13 -11.53 -36.40
N PRO A 711 22.61 -10.32 -36.72
CA PRO A 711 21.17 -10.04 -36.76
C PRO A 711 20.40 -10.89 -37.80
N GLU A 712 21.00 -11.23 -38.93
CA GLU A 712 20.40 -12.09 -39.95
C GLU A 712 20.24 -13.56 -39.48
N LEU A 713 21.16 -14.05 -38.66
CA LEU A 713 21.07 -15.37 -38.06
C LEU A 713 19.98 -15.40 -36.95
N VAL A 714 19.83 -14.33 -36.21
CA VAL A 714 18.72 -14.19 -35.24
C VAL A 714 17.38 -14.31 -35.95
N GLN A 715 17.21 -13.61 -37.07
CA GLN A 715 15.96 -13.65 -37.84
C GLN A 715 15.69 -15.05 -38.40
N ALA A 716 16.70 -15.72 -38.95
CA ALA A 716 16.60 -17.09 -39.48
C ALA A 716 16.18 -18.09 -38.38
N LEU A 717 16.72 -17.97 -37.18
CA LEU A 717 16.33 -18.80 -36.01
C LEU A 717 14.93 -18.48 -35.49
N ILE A 718 14.48 -17.24 -35.57
CA ILE A 718 13.11 -16.85 -35.22
C ILE A 718 12.11 -17.47 -36.20
N ASP A 719 12.42 -17.41 -37.50
CA ASP A 719 11.55 -17.95 -38.54
C ASP A 719 11.47 -19.48 -38.44
N TRP A 720 12.62 -20.15 -38.25
CA TRP A 720 12.66 -21.59 -37.99
C TRP A 720 11.82 -21.97 -36.75
N ARG A 721 11.96 -21.23 -35.64
CA ARG A 721 11.18 -21.48 -34.44
C ARG A 721 9.69 -21.27 -34.68
N ARG A 722 9.32 -20.28 -35.54
CA ARG A 722 7.92 -20.01 -35.92
C ARG A 722 7.32 -21.18 -36.69
N GLU A 723 8.03 -21.72 -37.68
CA GLU A 723 7.58 -22.91 -38.42
C GLU A 723 7.43 -24.12 -37.51
N LYS A 724 8.36 -24.32 -36.57
CA LYS A 724 8.36 -25.48 -35.69
C LYS A 724 7.19 -25.43 -34.67
N TYR A 725 6.95 -24.29 -34.02
CA TYR A 725 5.84 -24.24 -33.03
C TYR A 725 4.47 -24.38 -33.72
N GLN A 726 4.32 -23.92 -34.96
CA GLN A 726 3.10 -24.13 -35.74
C GLN A 726 2.91 -25.61 -36.13
N LYS A 727 3.99 -26.27 -36.51
CA LYS A 727 3.99 -27.70 -36.93
C LYS A 727 3.77 -28.63 -35.73
N ASP A 728 4.44 -28.38 -34.62
CA ASP A 728 4.40 -29.24 -33.43
C ASP A 728 3.22 -28.87 -32.47
N ASN A 729 2.47 -27.82 -32.78
CA ASN A 729 1.36 -27.26 -31.97
C ASN A 729 1.74 -27.06 -30.48
N VAL A 730 2.94 -26.54 -30.21
CA VAL A 730 3.48 -26.27 -28.89
C VAL A 730 3.94 -24.81 -28.80
N PRO A 731 3.82 -24.13 -27.64
CA PRO A 731 4.29 -22.74 -27.49
C PRO A 731 5.76 -22.54 -27.86
N ALA A 732 6.08 -21.44 -28.53
CA ALA A 732 7.44 -21.16 -29.07
C ALA A 732 8.56 -21.24 -28.01
N TYR A 733 8.29 -20.90 -26.75
CA TYR A 733 9.25 -20.98 -25.64
C TYR A 733 9.60 -22.43 -25.25
N ILE A 734 8.75 -23.39 -25.53
CA ILE A 734 8.99 -24.81 -25.25
C ILE A 734 10.04 -25.33 -26.25
N ILE A 735 9.99 -24.88 -27.51
CA ILE A 735 10.97 -25.25 -28.53
C ILE A 735 12.31 -24.59 -28.21
N LEU A 736 12.34 -23.23 -28.15
CA LEU A 736 13.56 -22.48 -27.90
C LEU A 736 13.25 -21.15 -27.20
N HIS A 737 13.83 -20.96 -26.03
CA HIS A 737 13.70 -19.71 -25.29
C HIS A 737 14.42 -18.57 -26.00
N GLN A 738 13.86 -17.32 -25.95
CA GLN A 738 14.44 -16.16 -26.64
C GLN A 738 15.92 -15.93 -26.28
N LYS A 739 16.27 -16.01 -24.99
CA LYS A 739 17.65 -15.87 -24.52
C LYS A 739 18.59 -16.96 -25.07
N THR A 740 18.08 -18.17 -25.19
CA THR A 740 18.87 -19.30 -25.76
C THR A 740 19.03 -19.15 -27.27
N LEU A 741 18.00 -18.63 -27.96
CA LEU A 741 18.06 -18.32 -29.39
C LEU A 741 19.13 -17.27 -29.68
N LEU A 742 19.15 -16.16 -28.93
CA LEU A 742 20.17 -15.13 -29.07
C LEU A 742 21.57 -15.66 -28.77
N ALA A 743 21.73 -16.46 -27.71
CA ALA A 743 23.01 -17.06 -27.38
C ALA A 743 23.50 -18.04 -28.46
N ILE A 744 22.61 -18.76 -29.16
CA ILE A 744 22.93 -19.59 -30.32
C ILE A 744 23.38 -18.71 -31.50
N ALA A 745 22.71 -17.60 -31.76
CA ALA A 745 23.08 -16.69 -32.84
C ALA A 745 24.43 -16.02 -32.61
N ASP A 746 24.73 -15.64 -31.36
CA ASP A 746 26.00 -15.00 -30.99
C ASP A 746 27.18 -16.00 -31.00
N LEU A 747 26.97 -17.27 -30.62
CA LEU A 747 27.98 -18.32 -30.62
C LEU A 747 28.17 -18.90 -32.02
N ALA A 748 27.13 -18.87 -32.87
CA ALA A 748 27.09 -19.46 -34.22
C ALA A 748 27.68 -20.89 -34.27
N PRO A 749 27.19 -21.86 -33.47
CA PRO A 749 27.79 -23.17 -33.29
C PRO A 749 27.76 -23.97 -34.59
N THR A 750 28.86 -24.73 -34.87
CA THR A 750 29.00 -25.59 -36.05
C THR A 750 28.84 -27.07 -35.72
N THR A 751 28.93 -27.42 -34.44
CA THR A 751 28.83 -28.81 -33.96
C THR A 751 27.79 -28.95 -32.82
N LYS A 752 27.30 -30.18 -32.60
CA LYS A 752 26.36 -30.46 -31.47
C LYS A 752 27.01 -30.23 -30.11
N GLU A 753 28.35 -30.44 -30.03
CA GLU A 753 29.13 -30.24 -28.82
C GLU A 753 29.16 -28.74 -28.44
N GLU A 754 29.42 -27.88 -29.42
CA GLU A 754 29.33 -26.40 -29.21
C GLU A 754 27.92 -25.96 -28.89
N LEU A 755 26.90 -26.53 -29.54
CA LEU A 755 25.51 -26.21 -29.27
C LEU A 755 25.10 -26.58 -27.84
N LEU A 756 25.64 -27.62 -27.24
CA LEU A 756 25.44 -28.04 -25.86
C LEU A 756 26.10 -27.11 -24.84
N THR A 757 27.06 -26.28 -25.22
CA THR A 757 27.66 -25.27 -24.34
C THR A 757 26.76 -24.07 -24.11
N VAL A 758 25.73 -23.89 -24.96
CA VAL A 758 24.80 -22.76 -24.86
C VAL A 758 23.92 -22.90 -23.62
N LYS A 759 23.97 -21.91 -22.77
CA LYS A 759 23.17 -21.88 -21.51
C LYS A 759 21.67 -21.95 -21.83
N GLY A 760 21.01 -23.01 -21.36
CA GLY A 760 19.57 -23.24 -21.57
C GLY A 760 19.26 -24.17 -22.78
N PHE A 761 20.26 -24.72 -23.45
CA PHE A 761 20.12 -25.72 -24.49
C PHE A 761 20.64 -27.07 -24.02
N GLY A 762 19.79 -27.89 -23.46
CA GLY A 762 20.15 -29.17 -22.86
C GLY A 762 20.12 -30.34 -23.85
N LYS A 763 20.69 -31.50 -23.43
CA LYS A 763 20.84 -32.70 -24.22
C LYS A 763 19.54 -33.15 -24.93
N SER A 764 18.44 -33.16 -24.26
CA SER A 764 17.09 -33.51 -24.83
C SER A 764 16.64 -32.60 -25.97
N LYS A 765 16.99 -31.31 -25.93
CA LYS A 765 16.69 -30.35 -27.01
C LYS A 765 17.70 -30.50 -28.17
N CYS A 766 18.94 -30.83 -27.85
CA CYS A 766 19.97 -31.11 -28.83
C CYS A 766 19.63 -32.38 -29.65
N ASP A 767 19.15 -33.43 -28.99
CA ASP A 767 18.74 -34.67 -29.66
C ASP A 767 17.55 -34.45 -30.59
N LYS A 768 16.62 -33.54 -30.21
CA LYS A 768 15.35 -33.29 -30.94
C LYS A 768 15.48 -32.25 -32.05
N TYR A 769 16.25 -31.19 -31.84
CA TYR A 769 16.28 -30.00 -32.70
C TYR A 769 17.69 -29.60 -33.11
N GLY A 770 18.75 -30.29 -32.62
CA GLY A 770 20.16 -29.91 -32.83
C GLY A 770 20.54 -29.86 -34.27
N ASP A 771 20.22 -30.91 -35.07
CA ASP A 771 20.58 -31.00 -36.47
C ASP A 771 19.94 -29.87 -37.31
N GLU A 772 18.67 -29.56 -37.04
CA GLU A 772 17.95 -28.50 -37.77
C GLU A 772 18.49 -27.11 -37.41
N ILE A 773 18.82 -26.87 -36.14
CA ILE A 773 19.40 -25.60 -35.70
C ILE A 773 20.78 -25.40 -36.32
N LEU A 774 21.63 -26.42 -36.37
CA LEU A 774 22.94 -26.36 -37.02
C LEU A 774 22.80 -26.08 -38.52
N GLU A 775 21.82 -26.68 -39.20
CA GLU A 775 21.51 -26.38 -40.59
C GLU A 775 21.09 -24.92 -40.83
N VAL A 776 20.25 -24.35 -39.93
CA VAL A 776 19.85 -22.93 -39.97
C VAL A 776 21.07 -22.03 -39.77
N VAL A 777 21.92 -22.35 -38.79
CA VAL A 777 23.17 -21.61 -38.52
C VAL A 777 24.10 -21.63 -39.69
N GLN A 778 24.35 -22.81 -40.30
CA GLN A 778 25.21 -22.96 -41.49
C GLN A 778 24.67 -22.21 -42.71
N LYS A 779 23.34 -22.24 -42.94
CA LYS A 779 22.69 -21.47 -44.00
C LYS A 779 22.76 -19.96 -43.76
N GLY A 780 22.62 -19.53 -42.50
CA GLY A 780 22.76 -18.14 -42.11
C GLY A 780 24.20 -17.62 -42.33
N LEU A 781 25.20 -18.37 -41.90
CA LEU A 781 26.62 -18.02 -42.08
C LEU A 781 27.09 -18.01 -43.56
N LYS A 782 26.45 -18.73 -44.46
CA LYS A 782 26.73 -18.68 -45.91
C LYS A 782 26.13 -17.47 -46.63
N LYS A 783 25.21 -16.73 -45.97
CA LYS A 783 24.60 -15.50 -46.49
C LYS A 783 25.28 -14.22 -46.01
N ILE A 784 26.11 -14.34 -44.98
CA ILE A 784 27.01 -13.31 -44.47
C ILE A 784 28.37 -13.43 -45.19
#